data_c99a3186e1167529fc0eebb07879f7ed
#
_entry.id   c99a3186e1167529fc0eebb07879f7ed
#
_cell.length_a   1.000
_cell.length_b   1.000
_cell.length_c   1.000
_cell.angle_alpha   90.00
_cell.angle_beta   90.00
_cell.angle_gamma   90.00
#
_symmetry.space_group_name_H-M   'P 1'
#
loop_
_entity.id
_entity.type
_entity.pdbx_description
1 polymer ?
#
loop_
_entity_poly.entity_id
_entity_poly.type
_entity_poly.pdbx_seq_one_letter_code
_entity_poly.pdbx_strand_id
1 'polypeptide(L)'
;MQTMTETLQKLIGKPLVESTDQEIYLALLDLVRSKSAAQVRPVNGRKLYYISAEFLIGKLLSNNLINLGLYDDVRDALAAAGKSLSDIEEVEPEPSLGNGGLGRLAACFLDSLATLNLPGDGIGLRYHFGLFHQSFADGLQNELPDPWLNEHSWAEKTDITYPVTLAGKPYTARLYKLAVTGYEGRTNTLNLFDLDTIDESIVHDGIQFDKTAIAKNLTLFLYPDDSDEAGRMLRIYQQYLMVSAGAQLILAECATRGCNYHDLADYAAIQINDTHPSMVIPELIRLLGEKGIEFDEAVKIVTDTCAYTNHTILAEALETWPRSYLDKVVPQLMPVIEKLDAAAKKRTNDTGLAIIDADDRVHMAHMDIHFTHSTNGVAALHTKILKESELNGFYKLYPEKFNNKTNGITFRRWLLECDPALVKEIESLIGPGFRKDAAELEKLLPYAEDANVLQKFSQVKADNKKALADWLEHTQGVKVDPTAMFDIQSKRLHEYKRQQLNLLYLIHQYFEIRAGHTPAVPLVSIFGAKAAPAYIIAKDIIHALLTLSKVIAADPLVAPWLQVVFVENYNVTAAEKMIPACDLSEQISLASKEASGTGNMKFMLNGALTLGTMDGANVEISQQVGNENIYIFGQTSGQVIHRYAVGDYNPADWYEGDPNLRRAIDFLTGPEMLAAGKEENLARLQHELKTKDWFQTLPDFNAYVVRKGQALSDYACDPLGWRRKCLINISKAGFFSSDRTIAEYNSDIWHLGE
;
A
#
# COMPACT_ATOMS: atom_id res chain seq x y z
N MET A 1 26.79 -27.64 18.25
CA MET A 1 25.50 -27.03 17.90
C MET A 1 24.71 -28.05 17.08
N GLN A 2 23.43 -28.18 17.32
CA GLN A 2 22.55 -28.98 16.49
C GLN A 2 22.42 -28.34 15.12
N THR A 3 22.54 -29.11 14.02
CA THR A 3 22.40 -28.57 12.67
C THR A 3 20.94 -28.17 12.39
N MET A 4 20.70 -27.31 11.41
CA MET A 4 19.35 -26.95 11.01
C MET A 4 18.56 -28.19 10.54
N THR A 5 19.20 -29.08 9.77
CA THR A 5 18.62 -30.36 9.37
C THR A 5 18.15 -31.19 10.57
N GLU A 6 19.00 -31.36 11.58
CA GLU A 6 18.61 -32.09 12.81
C GLU A 6 17.47 -31.43 13.58
N THR A 7 17.46 -30.09 13.58
CA THR A 7 16.40 -29.32 14.24
C THR A 7 15.04 -29.56 13.55
N LEU A 8 15.00 -29.44 12.21
CA LEU A 8 13.77 -29.67 11.45
C LEU A 8 13.30 -31.11 11.51
N GLN A 9 14.21 -32.10 11.36
CA GLN A 9 13.87 -33.52 11.49
C GLN A 9 13.30 -33.86 12.87
N LYS A 10 13.81 -33.23 13.93
CA LYS A 10 13.28 -33.41 15.28
C LYS A 10 11.87 -32.84 15.44
N LEU A 11 11.57 -31.69 14.84
CA LEU A 11 10.24 -31.08 14.86
C LEU A 11 9.24 -31.90 14.06
N ILE A 12 9.64 -32.42 12.90
CA ILE A 12 8.79 -33.23 12.02
C ILE A 12 8.63 -34.67 12.54
N GLY A 13 9.65 -35.22 13.17
CA GLY A 13 9.69 -36.63 13.66
C GLY A 13 10.15 -37.64 12.61
N LYS A 14 10.63 -37.20 11.42
CA LYS A 14 11.14 -38.05 10.35
C LYS A 14 12.19 -37.32 9.49
N PRO A 15 12.92 -38.01 8.58
CA PRO A 15 13.88 -37.39 7.70
C PRO A 15 13.23 -36.34 6.74
N LEU A 16 13.93 -35.22 6.47
CA LEU A 16 13.44 -34.16 5.58
C LEU A 16 13.12 -34.67 4.17
N VAL A 17 13.92 -35.61 3.64
CA VAL A 17 13.72 -36.18 2.29
C VAL A 17 12.38 -36.93 2.18
N GLU A 18 11.85 -37.47 3.29
CA GLU A 18 10.58 -38.21 3.35
C GLU A 18 9.39 -37.30 3.72
N SER A 19 9.66 -36.03 4.03
CA SER A 19 8.63 -35.09 4.50
C SER A 19 7.95 -34.41 3.33
N THR A 20 6.66 -34.13 3.47
CA THR A 20 5.89 -33.30 2.53
C THR A 20 6.20 -31.84 2.77
N ASP A 21 5.92 -30.98 1.79
CA ASP A 21 6.13 -29.53 1.91
C ASP A 21 5.24 -28.93 3.01
N GLN A 22 4.03 -29.47 3.19
CA GLN A 22 3.13 -29.11 4.31
C GLN A 22 3.75 -29.42 5.68
N GLU A 23 4.33 -30.60 5.87
CA GLU A 23 4.96 -30.96 7.15
C GLU A 23 6.19 -30.11 7.45
N ILE A 24 6.97 -29.78 6.41
CA ILE A 24 8.13 -28.89 6.54
C ILE A 24 7.67 -27.47 6.87
N TYR A 25 6.64 -26.95 6.18
CA TYR A 25 6.06 -25.64 6.47
C TYR A 25 5.61 -25.52 7.92
N LEU A 26 4.89 -26.52 8.44
CA LEU A 26 4.43 -26.52 9.84
C LEU A 26 5.59 -26.53 10.85
N ALA A 27 6.63 -27.31 10.58
CA ALA A 27 7.82 -27.32 11.42
C ALA A 27 8.57 -25.98 11.40
N LEU A 28 8.64 -25.32 10.24
CA LEU A 28 9.21 -23.98 10.11
C LEU A 28 8.36 -22.93 10.81
N LEU A 29 7.04 -23.01 10.72
CA LEU A 29 6.12 -22.14 11.44
C LEU A 29 6.33 -22.23 12.96
N ASP A 30 6.44 -23.45 13.50
CA ASP A 30 6.70 -23.67 14.94
C ASP A 30 8.09 -23.17 15.35
N LEU A 31 9.11 -23.38 14.51
CA LEU A 31 10.46 -22.87 14.74
C LEU A 31 10.45 -21.33 14.81
N VAL A 32 9.84 -20.68 13.83
CA VAL A 32 9.75 -19.22 13.77
C VAL A 32 8.99 -18.67 14.97
N ARG A 33 7.84 -19.25 15.34
CA ARG A 33 7.07 -18.85 16.54
C ARG A 33 7.90 -18.93 17.80
N SER A 34 8.59 -20.05 18.01
CA SER A 34 9.46 -20.25 19.17
C SER A 34 10.60 -19.23 19.24
N LYS A 35 11.22 -18.94 18.11
CA LYS A 35 12.32 -17.95 18.03
C LYS A 35 11.83 -16.51 18.22
N SER A 36 10.69 -16.15 17.61
CA SER A 36 10.06 -14.85 17.77
C SER A 36 9.64 -14.60 19.22
N ALA A 37 9.05 -15.60 19.87
CA ALA A 37 8.68 -15.52 21.30
C ALA A 37 9.89 -15.23 22.20
N ALA A 38 11.07 -15.75 21.87
CA ALA A 38 12.30 -15.49 22.60
C ALA A 38 12.86 -14.06 22.40
N GLN A 39 12.38 -13.32 21.39
CA GLN A 39 12.77 -11.94 21.12
C GLN A 39 11.78 -10.90 21.70
N VAL A 40 10.70 -11.34 22.33
CA VAL A 40 9.79 -10.45 23.05
C VAL A 40 10.55 -9.77 24.20
N ARG A 41 10.45 -8.45 24.28
CA ARG A 41 11.15 -7.66 25.30
C ARG A 41 10.16 -6.90 26.16
N PRO A 42 10.44 -6.68 27.45
CA PRO A 42 9.63 -5.80 28.30
C PRO A 42 9.49 -4.41 27.69
N VAL A 43 8.39 -3.76 27.98
CA VAL A 43 8.13 -2.36 27.63
C VAL A 43 8.42 -1.52 28.86
N ASN A 44 9.48 -0.73 28.78
CA ASN A 44 9.81 0.27 29.79
C ASN A 44 9.50 1.65 29.17
N GLY A 45 8.67 2.45 29.83
CA GLY A 45 8.24 3.75 29.30
C GLY A 45 7.10 3.67 28.29
N ARG A 46 7.10 4.57 27.34
CA ARG A 46 6.03 4.80 26.35
C ARG A 46 6.02 3.70 25.27
N LYS A 47 4.82 3.20 24.92
CA LYS A 47 4.59 2.23 23.84
C LYS A 47 3.71 2.83 22.77
N LEU A 48 4.04 2.58 21.51
CA LEU A 48 3.21 2.95 20.37
C LEU A 48 2.09 1.93 20.15
N TYR A 49 0.90 2.45 19.81
CA TYR A 49 -0.22 1.71 19.24
C TYR A 49 -0.57 2.33 17.89
N TYR A 50 -0.23 1.61 16.81
CA TYR A 50 -0.44 2.05 15.44
C TYR A 50 -1.77 1.48 14.95
N ILE A 51 -2.82 2.32 14.87
CA ILE A 51 -4.17 1.89 14.51
C ILE A 51 -4.39 2.13 13.02
N SER A 52 -4.69 1.07 12.28
CA SER A 52 -4.92 1.13 10.84
C SER A 52 -6.03 0.17 10.41
N ALA A 53 -6.86 0.61 9.45
CA ALA A 53 -7.89 -0.26 8.86
C ALA A 53 -7.29 -1.44 8.10
N GLU A 54 -6.04 -1.33 7.65
CA GLU A 54 -5.40 -2.35 6.81
C GLU A 54 -3.92 -2.54 7.14
N PHE A 55 -3.48 -3.80 7.01
CA PHE A 55 -2.09 -4.22 7.12
C PHE A 55 -1.77 -5.22 6.01
N LEU A 56 -1.20 -4.74 4.90
CA LEU A 56 -0.84 -5.59 3.76
C LEU A 56 0.52 -6.26 4.02
N ILE A 57 0.50 -7.30 4.86
CA ILE A 57 1.73 -7.92 5.40
C ILE A 57 2.45 -8.85 4.43
N GLY A 58 1.74 -9.50 3.50
CA GLY A 58 2.30 -10.53 2.62
C GLY A 58 2.59 -11.85 3.33
N LYS A 59 3.15 -12.83 2.63
CA LYS A 59 3.63 -14.08 3.23
C LYS A 59 4.73 -13.78 4.25
N LEU A 60 4.81 -14.56 5.32
CA LEU A 60 5.65 -14.25 6.48
C LEU A 60 6.83 -15.20 6.67
N LEU A 61 6.81 -16.39 6.05
CA LEU A 61 7.82 -17.40 6.33
C LEU A 61 9.24 -16.91 6.04
N SER A 62 9.54 -16.57 4.78
CA SER A 62 10.89 -16.09 4.41
C SER A 62 11.25 -14.78 5.07
N ASN A 63 10.31 -13.83 5.16
CA ASN A 63 10.55 -12.57 5.85
C ASN A 63 10.99 -12.79 7.31
N ASN A 64 10.30 -13.65 8.04
CA ASN A 64 10.67 -13.98 9.41
C ASN A 64 11.98 -14.77 9.51
N LEU A 65 12.26 -15.68 8.58
CA LEU A 65 13.54 -16.40 8.54
C LEU A 65 14.71 -15.43 8.31
N ILE A 66 14.55 -14.44 7.42
CA ILE A 66 15.55 -13.38 7.21
C ILE A 66 15.74 -12.57 8.48
N ASN A 67 14.65 -12.11 9.10
CA ASN A 67 14.70 -11.27 10.30
C ASN A 67 15.31 -12.00 11.52
N LEU A 68 15.15 -13.30 11.58
CA LEU A 68 15.74 -14.17 12.61
C LEU A 68 17.19 -14.63 12.28
N GLY A 69 17.70 -14.31 11.09
CA GLY A 69 19.02 -14.79 10.63
C GLY A 69 19.09 -16.29 10.36
N LEU A 70 17.96 -16.92 10.02
CA LEU A 70 17.84 -18.38 9.80
C LEU A 70 17.67 -18.75 8.33
N TYR A 71 17.48 -17.77 7.44
CA TYR A 71 17.09 -18.01 6.05
C TYR A 71 18.08 -18.90 5.30
N ASP A 72 19.37 -18.56 5.35
CA ASP A 72 20.42 -19.32 4.61
C ASP A 72 20.56 -20.74 5.19
N ASP A 73 20.56 -20.91 6.51
CA ASP A 73 20.67 -22.23 7.15
C ASP A 73 19.48 -23.14 6.80
N VAL A 74 18.26 -22.58 6.74
CA VAL A 74 17.06 -23.31 6.34
C VAL A 74 17.10 -23.66 4.87
N ARG A 75 17.40 -22.71 3.99
CA ARG A 75 17.51 -22.93 2.53
C ARG A 75 18.51 -24.04 2.23
N ASP A 76 19.70 -23.98 2.83
CA ASP A 76 20.78 -24.93 2.58
C ASP A 76 20.45 -26.34 3.13
N ALA A 77 19.80 -26.42 4.30
CA ALA A 77 19.32 -27.69 4.86
C ALA A 77 18.25 -28.35 3.97
N LEU A 78 17.32 -27.56 3.43
CA LEU A 78 16.29 -28.04 2.51
C LEU A 78 16.89 -28.48 1.18
N ALA A 79 17.79 -27.68 0.59
CA ALA A 79 18.48 -28.02 -0.65
C ALA A 79 19.28 -29.33 -0.53
N ALA A 80 19.96 -29.56 0.60
CA ALA A 80 20.67 -30.81 0.89
C ALA A 80 19.73 -32.03 0.95
N ALA A 81 18.44 -31.82 1.26
CA ALA A 81 17.40 -32.86 1.25
C ALA A 81 16.63 -32.93 -0.09
N GLY A 82 17.04 -32.20 -1.11
CA GLY A 82 16.36 -32.13 -2.42
C GLY A 82 15.02 -31.39 -2.38
N LYS A 83 14.83 -30.48 -1.41
CA LYS A 83 13.65 -29.64 -1.24
C LYS A 83 13.96 -28.19 -1.58
N SER A 84 12.94 -27.42 -1.97
CA SER A 84 13.04 -26.00 -2.27
C SER A 84 12.26 -25.19 -1.23
N LEU A 85 12.89 -24.15 -0.65
CA LEU A 85 12.19 -23.25 0.25
C LEU A 85 11.05 -22.51 -0.47
N SER A 86 11.23 -22.15 -1.74
CA SER A 86 10.18 -21.50 -2.54
C SER A 86 8.94 -22.38 -2.72
N ASP A 87 9.12 -23.71 -2.90
CA ASP A 87 7.98 -24.63 -3.04
C ASP A 87 7.23 -24.78 -1.70
N ILE A 88 7.98 -24.76 -0.59
CA ILE A 88 7.38 -24.79 0.77
C ILE A 88 6.61 -23.50 1.06
N GLU A 89 7.08 -22.35 0.60
CA GLU A 89 6.37 -21.08 0.73
C GLU A 89 5.04 -21.03 -0.03
N GLU A 90 4.87 -21.83 -1.09
CA GLU A 90 3.58 -21.92 -1.79
C GLU A 90 2.48 -22.55 -0.92
N VAL A 91 2.85 -23.28 0.13
CA VAL A 91 1.90 -23.82 1.11
C VAL A 91 1.27 -22.72 1.98
N GLU A 92 1.99 -21.61 2.18
CA GLU A 92 1.51 -20.48 2.97
C GLU A 92 0.47 -19.67 2.20
N PRO A 93 -0.79 -19.56 2.69
CA PRO A 93 -1.74 -18.62 2.11
C PRO A 93 -1.28 -17.18 2.43
N GLU A 94 -1.27 -16.30 1.43
CA GLU A 94 -0.95 -14.88 1.66
C GLU A 94 -2.05 -14.23 2.51
N PRO A 95 -1.71 -13.61 3.66
CA PRO A 95 -2.70 -12.93 4.49
C PRO A 95 -3.38 -11.78 3.76
N SER A 96 -4.71 -11.78 3.73
CA SER A 96 -5.52 -10.79 3.04
C SER A 96 -6.09 -9.76 4.03
N LEU A 97 -5.21 -8.89 4.56
CA LEU A 97 -5.53 -7.90 5.60
C LEU A 97 -5.37 -6.45 5.11
N GLY A 98 -5.14 -6.23 3.84
CA GLY A 98 -4.91 -4.90 3.29
C GLY A 98 -4.98 -4.83 1.78
N ASN A 99 -4.94 -3.60 1.25
CA ASN A 99 -4.94 -3.33 -0.18
C ASN A 99 -4.15 -2.06 -0.51
N GLY A 100 -3.07 -2.21 -1.26
CA GLY A 100 -2.31 -1.07 -1.78
C GLY A 100 -1.41 -0.35 -0.77
N GLY A 101 -1.20 0.97 -1.01
CA GLY A 101 -0.15 1.74 -0.35
C GLY A 101 -0.30 1.92 1.15
N LEU A 102 -1.52 2.21 1.62
CA LEU A 102 -1.80 2.44 3.04
C LEU A 102 -1.49 1.20 3.89
N GLY A 103 -2.02 0.03 3.49
CA GLY A 103 -1.81 -1.22 4.21
C GLY A 103 -0.36 -1.71 4.14
N ARG A 104 0.31 -1.54 2.99
CA ARG A 104 1.72 -1.93 2.89
C ARG A 104 2.64 -1.01 3.70
N LEU A 105 2.34 0.29 3.76
CA LEU A 105 3.07 1.22 4.61
C LEU A 105 2.96 0.82 6.09
N ALA A 106 1.75 0.53 6.56
CA ALA A 106 1.53 0.06 7.93
C ALA A 106 2.37 -1.19 8.24
N ALA A 107 2.42 -2.16 7.33
CA ALA A 107 3.26 -3.35 7.47
C ALA A 107 4.77 -3.03 7.51
N CYS A 108 5.26 -2.12 6.65
CA CYS A 108 6.65 -1.66 6.68
C CYS A 108 6.99 -0.96 8.01
N PHE A 109 6.07 -0.17 8.55
CA PHE A 109 6.28 0.54 9.82
C PHE A 109 6.35 -0.41 11.00
N LEU A 110 5.50 -1.45 11.04
CA LEU A 110 5.60 -2.46 12.09
C LEU A 110 6.94 -3.22 12.04
N ASP A 111 7.41 -3.59 10.84
CA ASP A 111 8.70 -4.23 10.66
C ASP A 111 9.85 -3.34 11.14
N SER A 112 9.83 -2.05 10.79
CA SER A 112 10.86 -1.09 11.21
C SER A 112 10.82 -0.81 12.72
N LEU A 113 9.64 -0.70 13.34
CA LEU A 113 9.51 -0.57 14.79
C LEU A 113 10.20 -1.73 15.51
N ALA A 114 9.91 -2.96 15.08
CA ALA A 114 10.51 -4.16 15.66
C ALA A 114 12.03 -4.23 15.43
N THR A 115 12.49 -3.88 14.22
CA THR A 115 13.91 -3.87 13.84
C THR A 115 14.70 -2.83 14.62
N LEU A 116 14.15 -1.64 14.85
CA LEU A 116 14.78 -0.57 15.63
C LEU A 116 14.65 -0.76 17.15
N ASN A 117 14.14 -1.89 17.61
CA ASN A 117 13.90 -2.20 19.02
C ASN A 117 12.90 -1.27 19.73
N LEU A 118 12.05 -0.58 18.98
CA LEU A 118 11.02 0.29 19.52
C LEU A 118 9.77 -0.49 19.92
N PRO A 119 9.22 -0.26 21.12
CA PRO A 119 7.99 -0.92 21.56
C PRO A 119 6.79 -0.34 20.80
N GLY A 120 6.22 -1.10 19.87
CA GLY A 120 5.11 -0.60 19.06
C GLY A 120 4.30 -1.73 18.46
N ASP A 121 2.99 -1.75 18.75
CA ASP A 121 2.05 -2.74 18.25
C ASP A 121 1.09 -2.15 17.22
N GLY A 122 0.67 -2.98 16.27
CA GLY A 122 -0.43 -2.66 15.37
C GLY A 122 -1.79 -3.03 15.96
N ILE A 123 -2.83 -2.29 15.57
CA ILE A 123 -4.23 -2.59 15.89
C ILE A 123 -5.06 -2.52 14.62
N GLY A 124 -5.80 -3.59 14.30
CA GLY A 124 -6.65 -3.70 13.12
C GLY A 124 -7.76 -4.73 13.28
N LEU A 125 -8.38 -5.11 12.16
CA LEU A 125 -9.40 -6.15 12.10
C LEU A 125 -8.88 -7.39 11.37
N ARG A 126 -9.38 -8.57 11.75
CA ARG A 126 -9.09 -9.85 11.13
C ARG A 126 -10.13 -10.13 10.06
N TYR A 127 -9.90 -9.60 8.85
CA TYR A 127 -10.81 -9.86 7.73
C TYR A 127 -10.69 -11.31 7.25
N HIS A 128 -11.83 -11.96 6.98
CA HIS A 128 -11.86 -13.35 6.54
C HIS A 128 -11.49 -13.50 5.07
N PHE A 129 -11.93 -12.55 4.23
CA PHE A 129 -11.74 -12.59 2.77
C PHE A 129 -10.98 -11.36 2.22
N GLY A 130 -10.39 -10.54 3.10
CA GLY A 130 -9.66 -9.34 2.70
C GLY A 130 -10.46 -8.38 1.85
N LEU A 131 -9.82 -7.81 0.81
CA LEU A 131 -10.54 -7.00 -0.16
C LEU A 131 -11.39 -7.88 -1.09
N PHE A 132 -10.77 -8.71 -1.87
CA PHE A 132 -11.30 -9.80 -2.70
C PHE A 132 -10.17 -10.46 -3.50
N HIS A 133 -10.39 -11.68 -3.95
CA HIS A 133 -9.59 -12.33 -4.98
C HIS A 133 -10.08 -11.85 -6.36
N GLN A 134 -9.16 -11.33 -7.20
CA GLN A 134 -9.48 -10.88 -8.56
C GLN A 134 -9.24 -12.00 -9.54
N SER A 135 -10.22 -12.27 -10.39
CA SER A 135 -10.05 -13.05 -11.62
C SER A 135 -10.60 -12.30 -12.83
N PHE A 136 -10.22 -12.74 -14.02
CA PHE A 136 -10.76 -12.17 -15.26
C PHE A 136 -11.65 -13.19 -15.97
N ALA A 137 -12.93 -12.83 -16.13
CA ALA A 137 -13.90 -13.59 -16.88
C ALA A 137 -14.46 -12.71 -18.00
N ASP A 138 -14.48 -13.21 -19.23
CA ASP A 138 -14.93 -12.47 -20.43
C ASP A 138 -14.27 -11.09 -20.61
N GLY A 139 -13.02 -10.95 -20.18
CA GLY A 139 -12.29 -9.68 -20.22
C GLY A 139 -12.75 -8.65 -19.19
N LEU A 140 -13.50 -9.05 -18.17
CA LEU A 140 -13.95 -8.21 -17.05
C LEU A 140 -13.31 -8.66 -15.75
N GLN A 141 -13.12 -7.70 -14.82
CA GLN A 141 -12.77 -8.02 -13.44
C GLN A 141 -13.95 -8.72 -12.76
N ASN A 142 -13.66 -9.88 -12.18
CA ASN A 142 -14.57 -10.65 -11.34
C ASN A 142 -14.00 -10.69 -9.91
N GLU A 143 -14.84 -10.41 -8.92
CA GLU A 143 -14.48 -10.38 -7.51
C GLU A 143 -14.99 -11.63 -6.81
N LEU A 144 -14.09 -12.33 -6.12
CA LEU A 144 -14.35 -13.55 -5.37
C LEU A 144 -13.87 -13.41 -3.93
N PRO A 145 -14.38 -14.19 -2.96
CA PRO A 145 -13.75 -14.29 -1.65
C PRO A 145 -12.28 -14.69 -1.77
N ASP A 146 -11.43 -14.14 -0.89
CA ASP A 146 -10.00 -14.42 -0.82
C ASP A 146 -9.65 -15.13 0.50
N PRO A 147 -9.98 -16.43 0.66
CA PRO A 147 -9.80 -17.16 1.90
C PRO A 147 -8.31 -17.40 2.17
N TRP A 148 -7.84 -16.99 3.33
CA TRP A 148 -6.47 -17.19 3.78
C TRP A 148 -6.36 -17.80 5.18
N LEU A 149 -7.48 -17.82 5.91
CA LEU A 149 -7.53 -18.36 7.26
C LEU A 149 -7.58 -19.88 7.24
N ASN A 150 -6.69 -20.50 8.01
CA ASN A 150 -6.65 -21.94 8.22
C ASN A 150 -6.29 -22.27 9.68
N GLU A 151 -6.21 -23.55 10.02
CA GLU A 151 -5.88 -24.03 11.36
C GLU A 151 -4.46 -23.62 11.83
N HIS A 152 -3.57 -23.33 10.89
CA HIS A 152 -2.16 -22.99 11.10
C HIS A 152 -1.84 -21.54 10.77
N SER A 153 -2.80 -20.63 10.99
CA SER A 153 -2.64 -19.20 10.76
C SER A 153 -1.56 -18.57 11.63
N TRP A 154 -0.77 -17.64 11.08
CA TRP A 154 0.15 -16.80 11.84
C TRP A 154 -0.53 -15.99 12.95
N ALA A 155 -1.81 -15.66 12.82
CA ALA A 155 -2.61 -14.96 13.81
C ALA A 155 -3.20 -15.95 14.81
N GLU A 156 -2.67 -15.98 16.03
CA GLU A 156 -3.06 -16.89 17.10
C GLU A 156 -4.29 -16.36 17.86
N LYS A 157 -5.31 -17.22 18.00
CA LYS A 157 -6.50 -16.92 18.78
C LYS A 157 -6.15 -16.82 20.28
N THR A 158 -6.67 -15.79 20.97
CA THR A 158 -6.52 -15.64 22.42
C THR A 158 -7.87 -15.79 23.13
N ASP A 159 -7.84 -15.93 24.46
CA ASP A 159 -9.05 -15.88 25.30
C ASP A 159 -9.46 -14.45 25.67
N ILE A 160 -8.71 -13.44 25.23
CA ILE A 160 -8.96 -12.04 25.53
C ILE A 160 -10.11 -11.54 24.66
N THR A 161 -11.11 -10.96 25.30
CA THR A 161 -12.27 -10.39 24.62
C THR A 161 -12.61 -9.02 25.20
N TYR A 162 -13.21 -8.16 24.36
CA TYR A 162 -13.70 -6.84 24.76
C TYR A 162 -15.16 -6.67 24.33
N PRO A 163 -16.03 -6.15 25.22
CA PRO A 163 -17.40 -5.78 24.84
C PRO A 163 -17.39 -4.51 23.99
N VAL A 164 -18.13 -4.51 22.90
CA VAL A 164 -18.34 -3.35 22.04
C VAL A 164 -19.83 -3.17 21.80
N THR A 165 -20.34 -1.97 22.06
CA THR A 165 -21.77 -1.66 21.83
C THR A 165 -21.94 -1.01 20.46
N LEU A 166 -22.68 -1.65 19.58
CA LEU A 166 -22.98 -1.20 18.22
C LEU A 166 -24.50 -1.10 18.05
N ALA A 167 -25.00 0.05 17.65
CA ALA A 167 -26.44 0.32 17.52
C ALA A 167 -27.25 -0.10 18.77
N GLY A 168 -26.70 0.16 19.96
CA GLY A 168 -27.31 -0.20 21.24
C GLY A 168 -27.28 -1.71 21.58
N LYS A 169 -26.62 -2.54 20.77
CA LYS A 169 -26.48 -3.98 21.02
C LYS A 169 -25.06 -4.33 21.39
N PRO A 170 -24.85 -5.25 22.36
CA PRO A 170 -23.52 -5.71 22.75
C PRO A 170 -22.99 -6.73 21.75
N TYR A 171 -21.70 -6.60 21.41
CA TYR A 171 -20.91 -7.55 20.63
C TYR A 171 -19.64 -7.88 21.41
N THR A 172 -19.06 -9.04 21.16
CA THR A 172 -17.83 -9.46 21.83
C THR A 172 -16.70 -9.55 20.80
N ALA A 173 -15.78 -8.57 20.85
CA ALA A 173 -14.58 -8.56 20.04
C ALA A 173 -13.53 -9.48 20.65
N ARG A 174 -13.09 -10.48 19.91
CA ARG A 174 -12.01 -11.39 20.30
C ARG A 174 -10.68 -10.95 19.72
N LEU A 175 -9.64 -10.98 20.53
CA LEU A 175 -8.29 -10.64 20.14
C LEU A 175 -7.57 -11.85 19.53
N TYR A 176 -6.95 -11.62 18.37
CA TYR A 176 -5.96 -12.47 17.73
C TYR A 176 -4.62 -11.74 17.72
N LYS A 177 -3.52 -12.46 17.94
CA LYS A 177 -2.17 -11.89 17.97
C LYS A 177 -1.31 -12.48 16.87
N LEU A 178 -0.67 -11.62 16.09
CA LEU A 178 0.31 -11.99 15.09
C LEU A 178 1.65 -11.37 15.47
N ALA A 179 2.69 -12.22 15.60
CA ALA A 179 4.03 -11.76 15.93
C ALA A 179 4.65 -10.96 14.77
N VAL A 180 5.21 -9.80 15.08
CA VAL A 180 5.98 -8.97 14.17
C VAL A 180 7.44 -9.02 14.58
N THR A 181 8.21 -9.85 13.89
CA THR A 181 9.62 -10.11 14.20
C THR A 181 10.52 -9.12 13.49
N GLY A 182 11.34 -8.38 14.25
CA GLY A 182 12.30 -7.44 13.69
C GLY A 182 13.61 -8.11 13.25
N TYR A 183 14.30 -7.49 12.29
CA TYR A 183 15.62 -7.93 11.83
C TYR A 183 16.66 -7.74 12.93
N GLU A 184 17.13 -8.82 13.53
CA GLU A 184 18.01 -8.82 14.71
C GLU A 184 17.48 -7.93 15.86
N GLY A 185 16.19 -7.66 15.87
CA GLY A 185 15.52 -6.73 16.77
C GLY A 185 14.64 -7.45 17.81
N ARG A 186 13.59 -6.75 18.23
CA ARG A 186 12.56 -7.29 19.14
C ARG A 186 11.41 -7.91 18.33
N THR A 187 10.54 -8.64 19.02
CA THR A 187 9.24 -9.02 18.49
C THR A 187 8.15 -8.14 19.13
N ASN A 188 7.39 -7.45 18.28
CA ASN A 188 6.18 -6.72 18.59
C ASN A 188 4.94 -7.54 18.18
N THR A 189 3.74 -6.97 18.27
CA THR A 189 2.48 -7.66 17.98
C THR A 189 1.62 -6.84 17.03
N LEU A 190 1.02 -7.52 16.05
CA LEU A 190 -0.17 -7.02 15.35
C LEU A 190 -1.41 -7.62 16.02
N ASN A 191 -2.19 -6.76 16.66
CA ASN A 191 -3.42 -7.11 17.35
C ASN A 191 -4.59 -6.97 16.39
N LEU A 192 -5.29 -8.07 16.14
CA LEU A 192 -6.41 -8.13 15.20
C LEU A 192 -7.69 -8.53 15.95
N PHE A 193 -8.75 -7.78 15.72
CA PHE A 193 -10.05 -8.09 16.34
C PHE A 193 -11.00 -8.73 15.34
N ASP A 194 -11.81 -9.65 15.87
CA ASP A 194 -12.81 -10.41 15.12
C ASP A 194 -14.01 -10.73 16.02
N LEU A 195 -15.12 -11.17 15.44
CA LEU A 195 -16.26 -11.71 16.17
C LEU A 195 -16.33 -13.23 15.97
N ASP A 196 -16.51 -14.00 17.07
CA ASP A 196 -16.72 -15.46 16.98
C ASP A 196 -18.03 -15.85 16.24
N THR A 197 -18.88 -14.88 15.93
CA THR A 197 -20.18 -15.08 15.26
C THR A 197 -20.14 -14.88 13.74
N ILE A 198 -18.98 -14.54 13.18
CA ILE A 198 -18.84 -14.36 11.73
C ILE A 198 -19.18 -15.65 10.99
N ASP A 199 -19.93 -15.52 9.91
CA ASP A 199 -20.47 -16.65 9.14
C ASP A 199 -20.11 -16.48 7.66
N GLU A 200 -19.05 -17.14 7.21
CA GLU A 200 -18.57 -17.11 5.83
C GLU A 200 -19.58 -17.64 4.84
N SER A 201 -20.51 -18.51 5.29
CA SER A 201 -21.50 -19.17 4.42
C SER A 201 -22.59 -18.21 3.88
N ILE A 202 -22.69 -17.00 4.41
CA ILE A 202 -23.66 -15.99 3.92
C ILE A 202 -23.17 -15.28 2.66
N VAL A 203 -21.92 -15.47 2.25
CA VAL A 203 -21.38 -14.88 1.01
C VAL A 203 -21.83 -15.69 -0.18
N HIS A 204 -22.34 -15.01 -1.19
CA HIS A 204 -22.87 -15.62 -2.42
C HIS A 204 -22.59 -14.72 -3.64
N ASP A 205 -22.77 -15.21 -4.84
CA ASP A 205 -22.65 -14.45 -6.10
C ASP A 205 -21.40 -13.56 -6.15
N GLY A 206 -20.23 -14.17 -5.94
CA GLY A 206 -18.96 -13.46 -5.79
C GLY A 206 -18.76 -12.96 -4.37
N ILE A 207 -18.89 -11.66 -4.13
CA ILE A 207 -18.65 -11.03 -2.81
C ILE A 207 -19.93 -10.42 -2.20
N GLN A 208 -21.11 -10.87 -2.63
CA GLN A 208 -22.38 -10.36 -2.14
C GLN A 208 -22.79 -11.03 -0.82
N PHE A 209 -23.40 -10.29 0.08
CA PHE A 209 -23.94 -10.75 1.36
C PHE A 209 -24.94 -9.75 1.93
N ASP A 210 -25.74 -10.16 2.92
CA ASP A 210 -26.62 -9.25 3.65
C ASP A 210 -25.80 -8.30 4.54
N LYS A 211 -25.69 -7.03 4.12
CA LYS A 211 -24.95 -5.98 4.82
C LYS A 211 -25.57 -5.58 6.17
N THR A 212 -26.81 -6.00 6.46
CA THR A 212 -27.50 -5.69 7.73
C THR A 212 -27.28 -6.73 8.82
N ALA A 213 -26.78 -7.91 8.46
CA ALA A 213 -26.52 -9.01 9.38
C ALA A 213 -25.19 -8.82 10.16
N ILE A 214 -25.04 -7.72 10.88
CA ILE A 214 -23.78 -7.26 11.50
C ILE A 214 -23.05 -8.34 12.30
N ALA A 215 -23.77 -9.14 13.09
CA ALA A 215 -23.17 -10.22 13.86
C ALA A 215 -22.47 -11.29 13.01
N LYS A 216 -22.85 -11.41 11.73
CA LYS A 216 -22.36 -12.44 10.81
C LYS A 216 -21.39 -11.91 9.76
N ASN A 217 -21.39 -10.59 9.51
CA ASN A 217 -20.68 -10.03 8.35
C ASN A 217 -19.55 -9.05 8.69
N LEU A 218 -19.45 -8.61 9.93
CA LEU A 218 -18.68 -7.40 10.31
C LEU A 218 -17.20 -7.44 9.89
N THR A 219 -16.57 -8.60 9.89
CA THR A 219 -15.16 -8.79 9.52
C THR A 219 -14.97 -9.70 8.29
N LEU A 220 -16.00 -9.89 7.46
CA LEU A 220 -15.86 -10.68 6.23
C LEU A 220 -14.91 -10.01 5.24
N PHE A 221 -15.16 -8.75 4.88
CA PHE A 221 -14.40 -8.03 3.86
C PHE A 221 -13.84 -6.69 4.36
N LEU A 222 -12.62 -6.39 3.92
CA LEU A 222 -12.07 -5.04 3.95
C LEU A 222 -12.77 -4.18 2.89
N TYR A 223 -13.20 -2.97 3.25
CA TYR A 223 -13.91 -2.05 2.34
C TYR A 223 -15.09 -2.70 1.61
N PRO A 224 -16.11 -3.15 2.34
CA PRO A 224 -17.33 -3.67 1.71
C PRO A 224 -17.93 -2.62 0.78
N ASP A 225 -18.67 -3.08 -0.24
CA ASP A 225 -19.36 -2.20 -1.17
C ASP A 225 -20.23 -1.18 -0.43
N ASP A 226 -19.93 0.10 -0.58
CA ASP A 226 -20.56 1.24 0.07
C ASP A 226 -21.42 2.09 -0.89
N SER A 227 -21.83 1.50 -2.00
CA SER A 227 -22.72 2.14 -2.97
C SER A 227 -24.11 2.43 -2.38
N ASP A 228 -24.54 1.65 -1.39
CA ASP A 228 -25.79 1.82 -0.66
C ASP A 228 -25.60 2.29 0.80
N GLU A 229 -26.72 2.63 1.47
CA GLU A 229 -26.71 3.10 2.88
C GLU A 229 -26.19 2.02 3.83
N ALA A 230 -26.59 0.76 3.63
CA ALA A 230 -26.18 -0.36 4.48
C ALA A 230 -24.68 -0.58 4.43
N GLY A 231 -24.08 -0.51 3.24
CA GLY A 231 -22.64 -0.62 3.06
C GLY A 231 -21.87 0.54 3.69
N ARG A 232 -22.35 1.79 3.56
CA ARG A 232 -21.76 2.94 4.24
C ARG A 232 -21.82 2.81 5.76
N MET A 233 -22.95 2.38 6.30
CA MET A 233 -23.05 2.12 7.74
C MET A 233 -22.15 0.97 8.19
N LEU A 234 -22.03 -0.10 7.39
CA LEU A 234 -21.13 -1.24 7.71
C LEU A 234 -19.68 -0.78 7.88
N ARG A 235 -19.20 0.19 7.09
CA ARG A 235 -17.87 0.79 7.30
C ARG A 235 -17.74 1.46 8.66
N ILE A 236 -18.78 2.18 9.12
CA ILE A 236 -18.75 2.79 10.46
C ILE A 236 -18.73 1.70 11.55
N TYR A 237 -19.52 0.63 11.39
CA TYR A 237 -19.49 -0.53 12.29
C TYR A 237 -18.07 -1.14 12.40
N GLN A 238 -17.40 -1.34 11.28
CA GLN A 238 -16.03 -1.87 11.24
C GLN A 238 -15.04 -0.94 11.94
N GLN A 239 -15.07 0.35 11.61
CA GLN A 239 -14.18 1.35 12.21
C GLN A 239 -14.36 1.41 13.73
N TYR A 240 -15.60 1.41 14.20
CA TYR A 240 -15.85 1.48 15.64
C TYR A 240 -15.50 0.19 16.37
N LEU A 241 -15.77 -0.98 15.80
CA LEU A 241 -15.28 -2.26 16.38
C LEU A 241 -13.78 -2.21 16.63
N MET A 242 -13.02 -1.80 15.61
CA MET A 242 -11.56 -1.69 15.69
C MET A 242 -11.10 -0.73 16.78
N VAL A 243 -11.64 0.48 16.81
CA VAL A 243 -11.15 1.51 17.75
C VAL A 243 -11.64 1.28 19.17
N SER A 244 -12.86 0.77 19.37
CA SER A 244 -13.38 0.50 20.71
C SER A 244 -12.65 -0.67 21.38
N ALA A 245 -12.47 -1.78 20.67
CA ALA A 245 -11.68 -2.91 21.17
C ALA A 245 -10.21 -2.52 21.36
N GLY A 246 -9.65 -1.74 20.41
CA GLY A 246 -8.28 -1.22 20.50
C GLY A 246 -8.07 -0.29 21.70
N ALA A 247 -8.97 0.65 21.94
CA ALA A 247 -8.90 1.56 23.09
C ALA A 247 -8.95 0.80 24.43
N GLN A 248 -9.84 -0.21 24.54
CA GLN A 248 -9.94 -1.04 25.72
C GLN A 248 -8.64 -1.84 25.93
N LEU A 249 -8.05 -2.42 24.87
CA LEU A 249 -6.74 -3.09 24.93
C LEU A 249 -5.65 -2.14 25.44
N ILE A 250 -5.57 -0.93 24.88
CA ILE A 250 -4.56 0.07 25.27
C ILE A 250 -4.69 0.42 26.76
N LEU A 251 -5.89 0.75 27.21
CA LEU A 251 -6.12 1.07 28.62
C LEU A 251 -5.80 -0.10 29.56
N ALA A 252 -6.16 -1.32 29.18
CA ALA A 252 -5.85 -2.54 29.96
C ALA A 252 -4.35 -2.78 30.05
N GLU A 253 -3.63 -2.70 28.94
CA GLU A 253 -2.17 -2.87 28.93
C GLU A 253 -1.44 -1.76 29.70
N CYS A 254 -1.87 -0.50 29.58
CA CYS A 254 -1.30 0.59 30.34
C CYS A 254 -1.52 0.42 31.85
N ALA A 255 -2.71 0.00 32.26
CA ALA A 255 -3.02 -0.28 33.66
C ALA A 255 -2.11 -1.39 34.25
N THR A 256 -1.83 -2.46 33.49
CA THR A 256 -0.90 -3.53 33.94
C THR A 256 0.54 -3.03 34.13
N ARG A 257 0.91 -1.91 33.49
CA ARG A 257 2.22 -1.26 33.62
C ARG A 257 2.24 -0.17 34.71
N GLY A 258 1.12 0.03 35.41
CA GLY A 258 1.01 0.99 36.52
C GLY A 258 0.43 2.36 36.16
N CYS A 259 -0.09 2.55 34.95
CA CYS A 259 -0.80 3.76 34.55
C CYS A 259 -2.08 3.95 35.38
N ASN A 260 -2.31 5.18 35.86
CA ASN A 260 -3.50 5.57 36.59
C ASN A 260 -4.54 6.30 35.71
N TYR A 261 -4.32 6.28 34.40
CA TYR A 261 -5.05 6.94 33.33
C TYR A 261 -4.88 8.47 33.23
N HIS A 262 -4.59 9.19 34.30
CA HIS A 262 -4.26 10.62 34.28
C HIS A 262 -2.91 10.88 33.56
N ASP A 263 -2.01 9.90 33.62
CA ASP A 263 -0.68 9.91 33.01
C ASP A 263 -0.60 9.02 31.75
N LEU A 264 -1.72 8.76 31.08
CA LEU A 264 -1.79 7.85 29.92
C LEU A 264 -0.76 8.20 28.83
N ALA A 265 -0.52 9.50 28.58
CA ALA A 265 0.44 9.97 27.59
C ALA A 265 1.91 9.57 27.90
N ASP A 266 2.24 9.26 29.16
CA ASP A 266 3.55 8.75 29.54
C ASP A 266 3.73 7.25 29.25
N TYR A 267 2.61 6.53 29.07
CA TYR A 267 2.58 5.09 28.83
C TYR A 267 2.25 4.72 27.38
N ALA A 268 1.50 5.56 26.67
CA ALA A 268 1.00 5.28 25.33
C ALA A 268 1.22 6.44 24.37
N ALA A 269 1.62 6.10 23.15
CA ALA A 269 1.47 6.92 21.96
C ALA A 269 0.50 6.22 21.03
N ILE A 270 -0.47 6.92 20.46
CA ILE A 270 -1.45 6.38 19.53
C ILE A 270 -1.29 7.09 18.19
N GLN A 271 -0.98 6.33 17.14
CA GLN A 271 -0.92 6.88 15.78
C GLN A 271 -2.19 6.52 15.02
N ILE A 272 -2.92 7.53 14.59
CA ILE A 272 -4.13 7.43 13.77
C ILE A 272 -3.68 7.41 12.31
N ASN A 273 -3.80 6.25 11.66
CA ASN A 273 -3.38 6.08 10.27
C ASN A 273 -4.55 6.35 9.32
N ASP A 274 -4.54 7.54 8.71
CA ASP A 274 -5.66 8.14 7.99
C ASP A 274 -6.90 8.34 8.90
N THR A 275 -8.08 8.54 8.34
CA THR A 275 -9.30 8.87 9.09
C THR A 275 -10.08 7.66 9.60
N HIS A 276 -9.75 6.45 9.13
CA HIS A 276 -10.48 5.25 9.53
C HIS A 276 -10.49 5.01 11.06
N PRO A 277 -9.41 5.29 11.82
CA PRO A 277 -9.41 5.16 13.27
C PRO A 277 -9.83 6.41 14.05
N SER A 278 -10.29 7.49 13.43
CA SER A 278 -10.56 8.79 14.08
C SER A 278 -11.46 8.68 15.30
N MET A 279 -12.42 7.75 15.30
CA MET A 279 -13.32 7.51 16.43
C MET A 279 -12.61 7.06 17.72
N VAL A 280 -11.31 6.73 17.67
CA VAL A 280 -10.53 6.44 18.88
C VAL A 280 -10.48 7.65 19.82
N ILE A 281 -10.52 8.87 19.28
CA ILE A 281 -10.53 10.12 20.09
C ILE A 281 -11.76 10.19 20.99
N PRO A 282 -13.01 10.24 20.47
CA PRO A 282 -14.18 10.29 21.33
C PRO A 282 -14.38 9.01 22.16
N GLU A 283 -13.94 7.84 21.66
CA GLU A 283 -14.07 6.59 22.42
C GLU A 283 -13.15 6.58 23.65
N LEU A 284 -11.89 7.01 23.53
CA LEU A 284 -10.99 7.12 24.68
C LEU A 284 -11.52 8.13 25.70
N ILE A 285 -12.03 9.29 25.25
CA ILE A 285 -12.64 10.28 26.14
C ILE A 285 -13.82 9.66 26.90
N ARG A 286 -14.69 8.93 26.21
CA ARG A 286 -15.82 8.22 26.82
C ARG A 286 -15.37 7.21 27.86
N LEU A 287 -14.39 6.35 27.52
CA LEU A 287 -13.85 5.32 28.41
C LEU A 287 -13.13 5.92 29.63
N LEU A 288 -12.38 7.01 29.46
CA LEU A 288 -11.75 7.74 30.57
C LEU A 288 -12.81 8.35 31.49
N GLY A 289 -13.92 8.87 30.95
CA GLY A 289 -15.07 9.32 31.72
C GLY A 289 -15.70 8.23 32.58
N GLU A 290 -15.78 6.98 32.06
CA GLU A 290 -16.22 5.81 32.83
C GLU A 290 -15.26 5.46 33.98
N LYS A 291 -14.00 5.89 33.89
CA LYS A 291 -13.00 5.78 34.98
C LYS A 291 -13.02 6.95 35.94
N GLY A 292 -13.95 7.91 35.77
CA GLY A 292 -14.11 9.04 36.64
C GLY A 292 -13.25 10.28 36.29
N ILE A 293 -12.65 10.31 35.11
CA ILE A 293 -11.87 11.45 34.63
C ILE A 293 -12.81 12.47 34.01
N GLU A 294 -12.72 13.72 34.44
CA GLU A 294 -13.53 14.82 33.94
C GLU A 294 -13.28 15.08 32.44
N PHE A 295 -14.31 15.57 31.72
CA PHE A 295 -14.28 15.70 30.27
C PHE A 295 -13.10 16.55 29.76
N ASP A 296 -12.84 17.72 30.32
CA ASP A 296 -11.77 18.61 29.86
C ASP A 296 -10.38 17.98 30.09
N GLU A 297 -10.21 17.27 31.20
CA GLU A 297 -8.98 16.50 31.46
C GLU A 297 -8.82 15.31 30.48
N ALA A 298 -9.89 14.56 30.24
CA ALA A 298 -9.88 13.46 29.27
C ALA A 298 -9.53 13.96 27.87
N VAL A 299 -10.06 15.10 27.43
CA VAL A 299 -9.70 15.73 26.16
C VAL A 299 -8.21 16.06 26.09
N LYS A 300 -7.65 16.60 27.18
CA LYS A 300 -6.21 16.92 27.25
C LYS A 300 -5.38 15.65 27.15
N ILE A 301 -5.69 14.63 27.95
CA ILE A 301 -4.99 13.33 27.95
C ILE A 301 -4.98 12.72 26.55
N VAL A 302 -6.14 12.66 25.88
CA VAL A 302 -6.28 12.08 24.55
C VAL A 302 -5.51 12.90 23.51
N THR A 303 -5.57 14.23 23.59
CA THR A 303 -4.81 15.13 22.71
C THR A 303 -3.30 14.89 22.83
N ASP A 304 -2.79 14.75 24.05
CA ASP A 304 -1.37 14.52 24.32
C ASP A 304 -0.90 13.09 23.94
N THR A 305 -1.84 12.14 23.85
CA THR A 305 -1.56 10.73 23.53
C THR A 305 -1.62 10.44 22.03
N CYS A 306 -2.49 11.12 21.27
CA CYS A 306 -2.80 10.81 19.89
C CYS A 306 -2.06 11.72 18.89
N ALA A 307 -1.67 11.14 17.77
CA ALA A 307 -1.13 11.83 16.61
C ALA A 307 -1.83 11.31 15.33
N TYR A 308 -1.94 12.15 14.31
CA TYR A 308 -2.67 11.88 13.08
C TYR A 308 -1.76 11.97 11.85
N THR A 309 -1.81 10.93 11.02
CA THR A 309 -1.19 10.93 9.69
C THR A 309 -2.28 11.07 8.63
N ASN A 310 -2.18 12.12 7.80
CA ASN A 310 -3.04 12.30 6.65
C ASN A 310 -2.44 11.63 5.40
N HIS A 311 -3.24 10.81 4.70
CA HIS A 311 -2.87 10.19 3.43
C HIS A 311 -3.68 10.71 2.24
N THR A 312 -4.59 11.64 2.46
CA THR A 312 -5.54 12.15 1.48
C THR A 312 -5.22 13.60 1.14
N ILE A 313 -4.96 13.91 -0.14
CA ILE A 313 -4.65 15.29 -0.56
C ILE A 313 -5.90 16.14 -0.61
N LEU A 314 -6.92 15.69 -1.38
CA LEU A 314 -8.11 16.52 -1.63
C LEU A 314 -8.98 16.66 -0.39
N ALA A 315 -9.27 17.90 0.03
CA ALA A 315 -10.13 18.16 1.16
C ALA A 315 -11.54 17.55 0.98
N GLU A 316 -12.08 17.58 -0.26
CA GLU A 316 -13.39 16.99 -0.55
C GLU A 316 -13.41 15.45 -0.46
N ALA A 317 -12.25 14.81 -0.53
CA ALA A 317 -12.11 13.36 -0.38
C ALA A 317 -11.88 12.92 1.07
N LEU A 318 -11.74 13.87 2.01
CA LEU A 318 -11.66 13.56 3.44
C LEU A 318 -12.97 12.95 3.93
N GLU A 319 -12.86 11.89 4.74
CA GLU A 319 -14.03 11.15 5.21
C GLU A 319 -14.96 11.99 6.05
N THR A 320 -16.22 12.03 5.65
CA THR A 320 -17.30 12.64 6.43
C THR A 320 -18.48 11.68 6.51
N TRP A 321 -19.16 11.68 7.66
CA TRP A 321 -20.35 10.86 7.85
C TRP A 321 -21.56 11.73 8.16
N PRO A 322 -22.77 11.44 7.61
CA PRO A 322 -23.98 12.02 8.10
C PRO A 322 -24.12 11.75 9.61
N ARG A 323 -24.42 12.76 10.37
CA ARG A 323 -24.66 12.61 11.82
C ARG A 323 -25.68 11.51 12.11
N SER A 324 -26.74 11.41 11.30
CA SER A 324 -27.78 10.40 11.43
C SER A 324 -27.26 8.94 11.33
N TYR A 325 -26.13 8.71 10.65
CA TYR A 325 -25.49 7.39 10.61
C TYR A 325 -24.76 7.09 11.92
N LEU A 326 -24.05 8.08 12.44
CA LEU A 326 -23.37 7.94 13.74
C LEU A 326 -24.36 7.79 14.90
N ASP A 327 -25.47 8.55 14.87
CA ASP A 327 -26.58 8.40 15.85
C ASP A 327 -27.17 6.98 15.84
N LYS A 328 -27.23 6.32 14.66
CA LYS A 328 -27.70 4.93 14.54
C LYS A 328 -26.67 3.91 15.01
N VAL A 329 -25.42 4.06 14.62
CA VAL A 329 -24.38 3.04 14.82
C VAL A 329 -23.67 3.20 16.16
N VAL A 330 -23.33 4.44 16.54
CA VAL A 330 -22.53 4.77 17.75
C VAL A 330 -23.16 5.88 18.58
N PRO A 331 -24.44 5.75 18.97
CA PRO A 331 -25.16 6.80 19.70
C PRO A 331 -24.45 7.24 20.98
N GLN A 332 -23.68 6.37 21.61
CA GLN A 332 -22.89 6.65 22.81
C GLN A 332 -21.73 7.63 22.58
N LEU A 333 -21.25 7.78 21.33
CA LEU A 333 -20.18 8.72 21.01
C LEU A 333 -20.71 10.14 20.69
N MET A 334 -21.94 10.25 20.23
CA MET A 334 -22.47 11.55 19.78
C MET A 334 -22.41 12.65 20.84
N PRO A 335 -22.76 12.41 22.13
CA PRO A 335 -22.61 13.43 23.15
C PRO A 335 -21.17 13.91 23.37
N VAL A 336 -20.18 13.04 23.14
CA VAL A 336 -18.74 13.39 23.19
C VAL A 336 -18.37 14.22 21.98
N ILE A 337 -18.74 13.77 20.78
CA ILE A 337 -18.46 14.46 19.50
C ILE A 337 -19.07 15.87 19.51
N GLU A 338 -20.31 16.04 20.00
CA GLU A 338 -20.95 17.36 20.14
C GLU A 338 -20.18 18.29 21.06
N LYS A 339 -19.70 17.79 22.20
CA LYS A 339 -18.85 18.57 23.11
C LYS A 339 -17.50 18.93 22.48
N LEU A 340 -16.90 18.02 21.72
CA LEU A 340 -15.67 18.29 20.97
C LEU A 340 -15.90 19.36 19.89
N ASP A 341 -17.00 19.27 19.15
CA ASP A 341 -17.37 20.28 18.15
C ASP A 341 -17.60 21.68 18.82
N ALA A 342 -18.31 21.71 19.93
CA ALA A 342 -18.49 22.94 20.69
C ALA A 342 -17.15 23.52 21.20
N ALA A 343 -16.21 22.66 21.59
CA ALA A 343 -14.86 23.08 22.00
C ALA A 343 -14.04 23.59 20.81
N ALA A 344 -14.13 22.94 19.66
CA ALA A 344 -13.48 23.36 18.41
C ALA A 344 -13.99 24.73 17.94
N LYS A 345 -15.31 24.93 17.92
CA LYS A 345 -15.97 26.21 17.56
C LYS A 345 -15.60 27.38 18.46
N LYS A 346 -15.15 27.13 19.69
CA LYS A 346 -14.62 28.18 20.57
C LYS A 346 -13.21 28.64 20.22
N ARG A 347 -12.45 27.82 19.46
CA ARG A 347 -11.07 28.11 19.09
C ARG A 347 -10.94 28.97 17.83
N THR A 348 -11.97 29.00 16.99
CA THR A 348 -11.98 29.73 15.73
C THR A 348 -13.40 30.15 15.34
N ASN A 349 -13.48 31.27 14.63
CA ASN A 349 -14.73 31.73 14.00
C ASN A 349 -14.92 31.17 12.58
N ASP A 350 -13.95 30.43 12.06
CA ASP A 350 -14.02 29.80 10.76
C ASP A 350 -14.90 28.54 10.85
N THR A 351 -16.10 28.63 10.29
CA THR A 351 -17.08 27.52 10.27
C THR A 351 -16.63 26.36 9.39
N GLY A 352 -15.71 26.59 8.44
CA GLY A 352 -15.13 25.54 7.60
C GLY A 352 -14.22 24.57 8.38
N LEU A 353 -13.84 24.91 9.62
CA LEU A 353 -13.02 24.07 10.49
C LEU A 353 -13.84 23.31 11.56
N ALA A 354 -15.17 23.43 11.52
CA ALA A 354 -16.05 22.73 12.47
C ALA A 354 -15.97 21.21 12.29
N ILE A 355 -16.17 20.46 13.37
CA ILE A 355 -16.29 18.99 13.30
C ILE A 355 -17.66 18.60 12.74
N ILE A 356 -18.72 19.27 13.20
CA ILE A 356 -20.08 19.11 12.64
C ILE A 356 -20.39 20.37 11.83
N ASP A 357 -20.56 20.19 10.53
CA ASP A 357 -20.83 21.27 9.59
C ASP A 357 -22.32 21.66 9.53
N ALA A 358 -22.64 22.65 8.67
CA ALA A 358 -24.01 23.17 8.51
C ALA A 358 -24.97 22.15 7.86
N ASP A 359 -24.44 21.14 7.14
CA ASP A 359 -25.19 20.06 6.51
C ASP A 359 -25.32 18.82 7.42
N ASP A 360 -25.01 19.00 8.70
CA ASP A 360 -25.07 17.95 9.75
C ASP A 360 -24.19 16.72 9.41
N ARG A 361 -23.00 17.00 8.83
CA ARG A 361 -21.98 16.00 8.56
C ARG A 361 -20.83 16.13 9.56
N VAL A 362 -20.33 14.97 10.01
CA VAL A 362 -19.19 14.88 10.92
C VAL A 362 -17.91 14.66 10.13
N HIS A 363 -16.98 15.60 10.25
CA HIS A 363 -15.68 15.59 9.59
C HIS A 363 -14.64 14.88 10.46
N MET A 364 -14.22 13.69 10.05
CA MET A 364 -13.31 12.85 10.81
C MET A 364 -11.92 13.48 10.94
N ALA A 365 -11.34 13.97 9.83
CA ALA A 365 -10.04 14.64 9.85
C ALA A 365 -10.03 15.93 10.67
N HIS A 366 -11.14 16.69 10.71
CA HIS A 366 -11.24 17.90 11.54
C HIS A 366 -11.12 17.55 13.02
N MET A 367 -11.78 16.46 13.44
CA MET A 367 -11.68 15.96 14.81
C MET A 367 -10.25 15.55 15.15
N ASP A 368 -9.57 14.83 14.22
CA ASP A 368 -8.17 14.43 14.39
C ASP A 368 -7.26 15.64 14.55
N ILE A 369 -7.36 16.66 13.68
CA ILE A 369 -6.49 17.82 13.72
C ILE A 369 -6.71 18.66 14.98
N HIS A 370 -7.97 18.84 15.41
CA HIS A 370 -8.27 19.58 16.62
C HIS A 370 -7.74 18.91 17.89
N PHE A 371 -7.82 17.58 17.98
CA PHE A 371 -7.64 16.83 19.23
C PHE A 371 -6.50 15.80 19.18
N THR A 372 -5.47 16.05 18.37
CA THR A 372 -4.17 15.39 18.43
C THR A 372 -3.06 16.42 18.61
N HIS A 373 -1.87 15.99 19.05
CA HIS A 373 -0.73 16.89 19.21
C HIS A 373 0.11 17.06 17.93
N SER A 374 -0.07 16.20 16.93
CA SER A 374 0.68 16.23 15.67
C SER A 374 -0.20 15.80 14.50
N THR A 375 -0.04 16.50 13.39
CA THR A 375 -0.61 16.17 12.07
C THR A 375 0.49 16.16 11.05
N ASN A 376 0.76 15.01 10.42
CA ASN A 376 1.78 14.94 9.39
C ASN A 376 1.23 14.57 8.01
N GLY A 377 1.86 15.15 6.98
CA GLY A 377 1.79 14.65 5.62
C GLY A 377 2.84 13.56 5.41
N VAL A 378 2.83 12.92 4.23
CA VAL A 378 3.61 11.69 3.95
C VAL A 378 4.63 11.85 2.82
N ALA A 379 4.80 13.05 2.30
CA ALA A 379 5.85 13.50 1.40
C ALA A 379 5.97 15.03 1.49
N ALA A 380 7.12 15.58 1.10
CA ALA A 380 7.37 17.02 1.21
C ALA A 380 6.35 17.85 0.42
N LEU A 381 6.07 17.48 -0.83
CA LEU A 381 5.05 18.15 -1.66
C LEU A 381 3.65 18.03 -1.05
N HIS A 382 3.27 16.83 -0.58
CA HIS A 382 1.98 16.60 0.08
C HIS A 382 1.80 17.53 1.28
N THR A 383 2.78 17.55 2.17
CA THR A 383 2.75 18.41 3.36
C THR A 383 2.67 19.89 3.01
N LYS A 384 3.37 20.31 1.94
CA LYS A 384 3.26 21.68 1.42
C LYS A 384 1.84 21.99 0.95
N ILE A 385 1.23 21.13 0.15
CA ILE A 385 -0.16 21.28 -0.34
C ILE A 385 -1.14 21.36 0.83
N LEU A 386 -1.00 20.49 1.83
CA LEU A 386 -1.84 20.55 3.04
C LEU A 386 -1.76 21.92 3.75
N LYS A 387 -0.54 22.45 3.92
CA LYS A 387 -0.31 23.74 4.59
C LYS A 387 -0.78 24.95 3.78
N GLU A 388 -0.55 24.94 2.47
CA GLU A 388 -0.75 26.11 1.61
C GLU A 388 -2.17 26.16 1.01
N SER A 389 -2.84 25.02 0.81
CA SER A 389 -4.18 24.97 0.22
C SER A 389 -5.18 24.15 1.03
N GLU A 390 -5.08 22.82 1.03
CA GLU A 390 -6.15 21.91 1.44
C GLU A 390 -6.56 22.03 2.93
N LEU A 391 -5.59 22.19 3.83
CA LEU A 391 -5.80 22.36 5.26
C LEU A 391 -5.23 23.69 5.77
N ASN A 392 -5.16 24.71 4.91
CA ASN A 392 -4.58 26.01 5.25
C ASN A 392 -5.25 26.68 6.44
N GLY A 393 -6.58 26.56 6.60
CA GLY A 393 -7.31 27.06 7.76
C GLY A 393 -6.80 26.44 9.06
N PHE A 394 -6.62 25.13 9.07
CA PHE A 394 -6.05 24.40 10.21
C PHE A 394 -4.59 24.75 10.46
N TYR A 395 -3.80 24.87 9.39
CA TYR A 395 -2.39 25.26 9.52
C TYR A 395 -2.24 26.68 10.14
N LYS A 396 -3.11 27.61 9.79
CA LYS A 396 -3.13 28.93 10.44
C LYS A 396 -3.52 28.88 11.91
N LEU A 397 -4.39 27.93 12.29
CA LEU A 397 -4.84 27.77 13.67
C LEU A 397 -3.82 27.01 14.53
N TYR A 398 -3.13 26.02 13.95
CA TYR A 398 -2.19 25.12 14.65
C TYR A 398 -0.90 24.90 13.85
N PRO A 399 -0.11 25.96 13.55
CA PRO A 399 1.08 25.81 12.70
C PRO A 399 2.11 24.82 13.26
N GLU A 400 2.19 24.70 14.59
CA GLU A 400 3.11 23.83 15.30
C GLU A 400 2.81 22.34 15.16
N LYS A 401 1.55 21.97 14.86
CA LYS A 401 1.16 20.57 14.70
C LYS A 401 1.60 19.97 13.35
N PHE A 402 1.72 20.81 12.31
CA PHE A 402 1.93 20.35 10.94
C PHE A 402 3.39 20.06 10.64
N ASN A 403 3.69 18.82 10.33
CA ASN A 403 5.03 18.38 9.96
C ASN A 403 5.01 17.36 8.81
N ASN A 404 6.19 17.06 8.26
CA ASN A 404 6.36 16.07 7.20
C ASN A 404 7.08 14.84 7.73
N LYS A 405 6.55 13.66 7.38
CA LYS A 405 7.25 12.39 7.52
C LYS A 405 7.17 11.67 6.17
N THR A 406 8.20 11.85 5.34
CA THR A 406 8.25 11.17 4.04
C THR A 406 8.20 9.67 4.24
N ASN A 407 7.26 9.01 3.56
CA ASN A 407 7.09 7.56 3.62
C ASN A 407 8.38 6.82 3.29
N GLY A 408 8.44 5.58 3.71
CA GLY A 408 9.54 4.67 3.42
C GLY A 408 9.04 3.23 3.28
N ILE A 409 9.95 2.37 2.87
CA ILE A 409 9.72 0.94 2.64
C ILE A 409 10.72 0.11 3.45
N THR A 410 10.32 -1.08 3.90
CA THR A 410 11.27 -2.01 4.53
C THR A 410 12.17 -2.68 3.49
N PHE A 411 13.48 -2.59 3.69
CA PHE A 411 14.46 -3.23 2.82
C PHE A 411 14.51 -4.73 3.03
N ARG A 412 14.06 -5.25 4.19
CA ARG A 412 13.97 -6.70 4.45
C ARG A 412 13.13 -7.39 3.41
N ARG A 413 11.90 -6.91 3.17
CA ARG A 413 11.04 -7.47 2.11
C ARG A 413 11.44 -7.00 0.71
N TRP A 414 11.64 -5.69 0.53
CA TRP A 414 11.74 -5.10 -0.82
C TRP A 414 13.16 -5.08 -1.41
N LEU A 415 14.11 -5.70 -0.72
CA LEU A 415 15.46 -5.98 -1.23
C LEU A 415 15.93 -7.37 -0.81
N LEU A 416 16.06 -7.62 0.52
CA LEU A 416 16.69 -8.85 1.00
C LEU A 416 15.91 -10.11 0.62
N GLU A 417 14.59 -10.06 0.63
CA GLU A 417 13.70 -11.17 0.28
C GLU A 417 13.43 -11.24 -1.22
N CYS A 418 13.00 -10.14 -1.86
CA CYS A 418 12.54 -10.18 -3.24
C CYS A 418 13.67 -10.21 -4.28
N ASP A 419 14.90 -9.73 -3.96
CA ASP A 419 16.03 -9.70 -4.89
C ASP A 419 17.36 -10.13 -4.24
N PRO A 420 17.48 -11.39 -3.78
CA PRO A 420 18.70 -11.88 -3.14
C PRO A 420 19.94 -11.87 -4.06
N ALA A 421 19.73 -11.92 -5.37
CA ALA A 421 20.82 -11.80 -6.34
C ALA A 421 21.42 -10.38 -6.35
N LEU A 422 20.57 -9.36 -6.32
CA LEU A 422 21.00 -7.96 -6.18
C LEU A 422 21.71 -7.73 -4.84
N VAL A 423 21.19 -8.28 -3.75
CA VAL A 423 21.81 -8.22 -2.42
C VAL A 423 23.25 -8.74 -2.47
N LYS A 424 23.46 -9.91 -3.09
CA LYS A 424 24.78 -10.54 -3.22
C LYS A 424 25.77 -9.64 -3.97
N GLU A 425 25.34 -9.02 -5.07
CA GLU A 425 26.23 -8.11 -5.82
C GLU A 425 26.53 -6.83 -5.02
N ILE A 426 25.55 -6.26 -4.32
CA ILE A 426 25.76 -5.11 -3.43
C ILE A 426 26.79 -5.47 -2.34
N GLU A 427 26.59 -6.60 -1.65
CA GLU A 427 27.51 -7.06 -0.59
C GLU A 427 28.93 -7.29 -1.07
N SER A 428 29.07 -7.79 -2.29
CA SER A 428 30.41 -8.01 -2.88
C SER A 428 31.21 -6.71 -3.06
N LEU A 429 30.54 -5.57 -3.15
CA LEU A 429 31.13 -4.25 -3.39
C LEU A 429 31.31 -3.43 -2.13
N ILE A 430 30.30 -3.40 -1.25
CA ILE A 430 30.26 -2.48 -0.09
C ILE A 430 30.12 -3.20 1.26
N GLY A 431 30.05 -4.53 1.27
CA GLY A 431 29.81 -5.32 2.48
C GLY A 431 28.34 -5.29 2.94
N PRO A 432 28.00 -5.98 4.05
CA PRO A 432 26.62 -6.18 4.51
C PRO A 432 26.04 -5.01 5.33
N GLY A 433 26.77 -3.91 5.56
CA GLY A 433 26.35 -2.82 6.44
C GLY A 433 25.01 -2.20 6.07
N PHE A 434 24.66 -2.13 4.77
CA PHE A 434 23.42 -1.56 4.28
C PHE A 434 22.16 -2.32 4.77
N ARG A 435 22.29 -3.55 5.24
CA ARG A 435 21.19 -4.32 5.83
C ARG A 435 20.66 -3.67 7.11
N LYS A 436 21.51 -2.94 7.83
CA LYS A 436 21.18 -2.23 9.07
C LYS A 436 21.11 -0.71 8.89
N ASP A 437 21.92 -0.17 8.00
CA ASP A 437 21.95 1.25 7.67
C ASP A 437 21.81 1.42 6.14
N ALA A 438 20.59 1.68 5.71
CA ALA A 438 20.26 1.85 4.30
C ALA A 438 21.05 2.99 3.63
N ALA A 439 21.54 4.00 4.38
CA ALA A 439 22.37 5.07 3.84
C ALA A 439 23.71 4.57 3.28
N GLU A 440 24.18 3.39 3.71
CA GLU A 440 25.40 2.77 3.17
C GLU A 440 25.31 2.42 1.69
N LEU A 441 24.09 2.32 1.10
CA LEU A 441 23.94 2.13 -0.34
C LEU A 441 24.64 3.22 -1.16
N GLU A 442 24.83 4.43 -0.63
CA GLU A 442 25.58 5.49 -1.32
C GLU A 442 27.05 5.12 -1.62
N LYS A 443 27.61 4.15 -0.90
CA LYS A 443 28.94 3.59 -1.18
C LYS A 443 29.02 2.91 -2.56
N LEU A 444 27.89 2.65 -3.22
CA LEU A 444 27.84 2.15 -4.60
C LEU A 444 28.19 3.21 -5.66
N LEU A 445 28.04 4.51 -5.36
CA LEU A 445 28.25 5.60 -6.33
C LEU A 445 29.60 5.53 -7.08
N PRO A 446 30.75 5.25 -6.42
CA PRO A 446 32.02 5.14 -7.12
C PRO A 446 32.07 4.07 -8.21
N TYR A 447 31.19 3.08 -8.13
CA TYR A 447 31.12 1.98 -9.11
C TYR A 447 30.23 2.28 -10.33
N ALA A 448 29.55 3.45 -10.36
CA ALA A 448 28.66 3.82 -11.45
C ALA A 448 29.36 3.98 -12.83
N GLU A 449 30.67 4.13 -12.84
CA GLU A 449 31.50 4.18 -14.06
C GLU A 449 32.23 2.86 -14.37
N ASP A 450 32.12 1.84 -13.52
CA ASP A 450 32.76 0.54 -13.74
C ASP A 450 31.89 -0.35 -14.61
N ALA A 451 32.29 -0.54 -15.87
CA ALA A 451 31.57 -1.35 -16.85
C ALA A 451 31.37 -2.81 -16.41
N ASN A 452 32.33 -3.39 -15.65
CA ASN A 452 32.20 -4.79 -15.18
C ASN A 452 31.13 -4.89 -14.08
N VAL A 453 31.09 -3.91 -13.18
CA VAL A 453 30.04 -3.81 -12.13
C VAL A 453 28.68 -3.63 -12.80
N LEU A 454 28.56 -2.66 -13.72
CA LEU A 454 27.30 -2.40 -14.43
C LEU A 454 26.82 -3.65 -15.21
N GLN A 455 27.73 -4.45 -15.78
CA GLN A 455 27.40 -5.70 -16.46
C GLN A 455 26.83 -6.75 -15.49
N LYS A 456 27.38 -6.89 -14.29
CA LYS A 456 26.86 -7.81 -13.26
C LYS A 456 25.45 -7.44 -12.81
N PHE A 457 25.22 -6.16 -12.52
CA PHE A 457 23.87 -5.67 -12.19
C PHE A 457 22.87 -5.88 -13.34
N SER A 458 23.33 -5.72 -14.57
CA SER A 458 22.51 -6.02 -15.74
C SER A 458 22.15 -7.50 -15.87
N GLN A 459 23.06 -8.41 -15.48
CA GLN A 459 22.78 -9.84 -15.48
C GLN A 459 21.73 -10.20 -14.43
N VAL A 460 21.84 -9.63 -13.21
CA VAL A 460 20.81 -9.79 -12.17
C VAL A 460 19.44 -9.36 -12.70
N LYS A 461 19.35 -8.21 -13.37
CA LYS A 461 18.11 -7.73 -13.98
C LYS A 461 17.57 -8.70 -15.03
N ALA A 462 18.44 -9.22 -15.90
CA ALA A 462 18.04 -10.19 -16.92
C ALA A 462 17.51 -11.49 -16.31
N ASP A 463 18.13 -11.97 -15.25
CA ASP A 463 17.70 -13.18 -14.52
C ASP A 463 16.34 -12.95 -13.83
N ASN A 464 16.12 -11.80 -13.22
CA ASN A 464 14.84 -11.42 -12.63
C ASN A 464 13.72 -11.30 -13.67
N LYS A 465 14.01 -10.76 -14.86
CA LYS A 465 13.06 -10.69 -15.98
C LYS A 465 12.68 -12.07 -16.47
N LYS A 466 13.67 -12.96 -16.58
CA LYS A 466 13.41 -14.36 -16.94
C LYS A 466 12.55 -15.04 -15.88
N ALA A 467 12.84 -14.86 -14.60
CA ALA A 467 12.06 -15.43 -13.51
C ALA A 467 10.59 -14.94 -13.51
N LEU A 468 10.35 -13.65 -13.80
CA LEU A 468 9.00 -13.12 -13.97
C LEU A 468 8.30 -13.72 -15.19
N ALA A 469 9.00 -13.87 -16.33
CA ALA A 469 8.42 -14.47 -17.53
C ALA A 469 8.02 -15.94 -17.29
N ASP A 470 8.89 -16.72 -16.63
CA ASP A 470 8.61 -18.11 -16.25
C ASP A 470 7.41 -18.18 -15.26
N TRP A 471 7.32 -17.27 -14.30
CA TRP A 471 6.20 -17.19 -13.36
C TRP A 471 4.88 -16.86 -14.04
N LEU A 472 4.86 -15.90 -14.97
CA LEU A 472 3.67 -15.54 -15.77
C LEU A 472 3.20 -16.69 -16.66
N GLU A 473 4.13 -17.41 -17.26
CA GLU A 473 3.78 -18.61 -18.06
C GLU A 473 3.18 -19.70 -17.18
N HIS A 474 3.76 -19.94 -15.99
CA HIS A 474 3.26 -20.95 -15.06
C HIS A 474 1.89 -20.61 -14.46
N THR A 475 1.69 -19.37 -14.03
CA THR A 475 0.48 -18.97 -13.29
C THR A 475 -0.69 -18.54 -14.16
N GLN A 476 -0.40 -17.93 -15.33
CA GLN A 476 -1.44 -17.37 -16.21
C GLN A 476 -1.37 -17.90 -17.66
N GLY A 477 -0.39 -18.74 -17.99
CA GLY A 477 -0.19 -19.24 -19.37
C GLY A 477 0.28 -18.14 -20.34
N VAL A 478 0.77 -17.02 -19.84
CA VAL A 478 1.21 -15.86 -20.64
C VAL A 478 2.71 -15.92 -20.90
N LYS A 479 3.08 -16.07 -22.17
CA LYS A 479 4.50 -16.03 -22.59
C LYS A 479 4.94 -14.59 -22.82
N VAL A 480 6.08 -14.24 -22.26
CA VAL A 480 6.68 -12.91 -22.35
C VAL A 480 8.15 -13.06 -22.80
N ASP A 481 8.60 -12.19 -23.71
CA ASP A 481 10.01 -12.12 -24.07
C ASP A 481 10.82 -11.38 -22.99
N PRO A 482 11.69 -12.07 -22.23
CA PRO A 482 12.48 -11.44 -21.17
C PRO A 482 13.57 -10.49 -21.70
N THR A 483 13.83 -10.47 -23.02
CA THR A 483 14.79 -9.54 -23.63
C THR A 483 14.16 -8.19 -23.98
N ALA A 484 12.82 -8.10 -24.03
CA ALA A 484 12.10 -6.87 -24.24
C ALA A 484 12.28 -5.89 -23.05
N MET A 485 12.02 -4.60 -23.23
CA MET A 485 11.93 -3.67 -22.11
C MET A 485 10.66 -3.93 -21.30
N PHE A 486 10.79 -4.12 -19.98
CA PHE A 486 9.66 -4.30 -19.08
C PHE A 486 9.25 -2.95 -18.47
N ASP A 487 8.12 -2.47 -18.91
CA ASP A 487 7.42 -1.27 -18.44
C ASP A 487 6.29 -1.70 -17.50
N ILE A 488 6.36 -1.32 -16.23
CA ILE A 488 5.44 -1.84 -15.19
C ILE A 488 4.67 -0.73 -14.52
N GLN A 489 3.33 -0.85 -14.53
CA GLN A 489 2.41 -0.02 -13.77
C GLN A 489 1.62 -0.90 -12.80
N SER A 490 2.14 -1.09 -11.59
CA SER A 490 1.51 -1.90 -10.55
C SER A 490 1.06 -1.05 -9.37
N LYS A 491 -0.23 -0.80 -9.30
CA LYS A 491 -0.88 0.02 -8.27
C LYS A 491 -2.40 -0.13 -8.36
N ARG A 492 -3.13 0.18 -7.27
CA ARG A 492 -4.60 0.20 -7.30
C ARG A 492 -5.10 0.97 -8.53
N LEU A 493 -6.12 0.45 -9.19
CA LEU A 493 -6.70 1.13 -10.34
C LEU A 493 -7.56 2.30 -9.87
N HIS A 494 -7.18 3.48 -10.33
CA HIS A 494 -7.91 4.72 -10.08
C HIS A 494 -7.59 5.74 -11.17
N GLU A 495 -8.56 6.53 -11.60
CA GLU A 495 -8.38 7.49 -12.69
C GLU A 495 -7.25 8.50 -12.43
N TYR A 496 -7.02 8.94 -11.17
CA TYR A 496 -5.92 9.86 -10.86
C TYR A 496 -4.52 9.25 -11.04
N LYS A 497 -4.39 7.91 -10.94
CA LYS A 497 -3.15 7.16 -11.20
C LYS A 497 -2.89 6.98 -12.69
N ARG A 498 -3.88 7.28 -13.49
CA ARG A 498 -3.87 7.46 -14.95
C ARG A 498 -3.41 6.23 -15.74
N GLN A 499 -3.82 5.02 -15.36
CA GLN A 499 -3.66 3.85 -16.22
C GLN A 499 -4.27 4.06 -17.61
N GLN A 500 -5.32 4.88 -17.73
CA GLN A 500 -5.90 5.31 -19.00
C GLN A 500 -4.92 6.13 -19.86
N LEU A 501 -3.99 6.89 -19.28
CA LEU A 501 -2.95 7.60 -20.04
C LEU A 501 -1.98 6.60 -20.70
N ASN A 502 -1.58 5.56 -19.95
CA ASN A 502 -0.76 4.48 -20.49
C ASN A 502 -1.53 3.67 -21.56
N LEU A 503 -2.82 3.39 -21.35
CA LEU A 503 -3.69 2.80 -22.38
C LEU A 503 -3.70 3.58 -23.69
N LEU A 504 -3.88 4.92 -23.63
CA LEU A 504 -3.85 5.78 -24.82
C LEU A 504 -2.47 5.78 -25.51
N TYR A 505 -1.39 5.74 -24.72
CA TYR A 505 -0.03 5.59 -25.26
C TYR A 505 0.13 4.27 -26.01
N LEU A 506 -0.34 3.15 -25.44
CA LEU A 506 -0.23 1.82 -26.05
C LEU A 506 -1.03 1.73 -27.35
N ILE A 507 -2.20 2.36 -27.41
CA ILE A 507 -2.98 2.49 -28.65
C ILE A 507 -2.23 3.35 -29.68
N HIS A 508 -1.61 4.46 -29.25
CA HIS A 508 -0.77 5.27 -30.14
C HIS A 508 0.38 4.44 -30.70
N GLN A 509 1.10 3.68 -29.88
CA GLN A 509 2.19 2.78 -30.33
C GLN A 509 1.69 1.70 -31.29
N TYR A 510 0.51 1.13 -31.06
CA TYR A 510 -0.14 0.19 -31.98
C TYR A 510 -0.22 0.78 -33.40
N PHE A 511 -0.65 2.02 -33.54
CA PHE A 511 -0.75 2.69 -34.83
C PHE A 511 0.61 3.06 -35.41
N GLU A 512 1.56 3.50 -34.60
CA GLU A 512 2.93 3.82 -35.08
C GLU A 512 3.62 2.58 -35.64
N ILE A 513 3.52 1.46 -34.95
CA ILE A 513 4.08 0.18 -35.43
C ILE A 513 3.42 -0.26 -36.73
N ARG A 514 2.11 -0.16 -36.87
CA ARG A 514 1.39 -0.47 -38.12
C ARG A 514 1.77 0.47 -39.27
N ALA A 515 2.18 1.68 -38.98
CA ALA A 515 2.70 2.63 -39.94
C ALA A 515 4.18 2.38 -40.34
N GLY A 516 4.83 1.38 -39.71
CA GLY A 516 6.23 1.01 -39.94
C GLY A 516 7.22 1.69 -38.99
N HIS A 517 6.74 2.46 -38.00
CA HIS A 517 7.57 3.10 -36.99
C HIS A 517 7.72 2.17 -35.78
N THR A 518 8.54 1.13 -35.95
CA THR A 518 8.80 0.17 -34.87
C THR A 518 9.72 0.76 -33.81
N PRO A 519 9.51 0.44 -32.50
CA PRO A 519 10.44 0.84 -31.45
C PRO A 519 11.81 0.16 -31.65
N ALA A 520 12.86 0.75 -31.08
CA ALA A 520 14.21 0.21 -31.17
C ALA A 520 14.40 -1.13 -30.42
N VAL A 521 13.53 -1.43 -29.48
CA VAL A 521 13.48 -2.66 -28.70
C VAL A 521 12.01 -3.04 -28.46
N PRO A 522 11.63 -4.32 -28.44
CA PRO A 522 10.29 -4.72 -28.07
C PRO A 522 9.90 -4.20 -26.67
N LEU A 523 8.65 -3.81 -26.51
CA LEU A 523 8.08 -3.30 -25.26
C LEU A 523 7.05 -4.29 -24.70
N VAL A 524 7.22 -4.68 -23.46
CA VAL A 524 6.21 -5.41 -22.68
C VAL A 524 5.70 -4.49 -21.57
N SER A 525 4.46 -4.06 -21.70
CA SER A 525 3.79 -3.23 -20.70
C SER A 525 2.97 -4.13 -19.77
N ILE A 526 3.35 -4.17 -18.49
CA ILE A 526 2.80 -5.07 -17.48
C ILE A 526 2.00 -4.25 -16.47
N PHE A 527 0.72 -4.61 -16.30
CA PHE A 527 -0.18 -3.99 -15.33
C PHE A 527 -0.48 -4.95 -14.18
N GLY A 528 -0.57 -4.42 -12.96
CA GLY A 528 -1.07 -5.12 -11.80
C GLY A 528 -1.98 -4.17 -11.02
N ALA A 529 -3.29 -4.45 -10.99
CA ALA A 529 -4.24 -3.54 -10.38
C ALA A 529 -5.57 -4.22 -10.02
N LYS A 530 -6.16 -3.82 -8.90
CA LYS A 530 -7.54 -4.12 -8.55
C LYS A 530 -8.35 -2.83 -8.57
N ALA A 531 -9.54 -2.85 -9.19
CA ALA A 531 -10.52 -1.77 -9.12
C ALA A 531 -11.50 -2.03 -7.98
N ALA A 532 -11.90 -0.97 -7.24
CA ALA A 532 -12.98 -1.11 -6.27
C ALA A 532 -14.26 -1.64 -6.95
N PRO A 533 -15.02 -2.54 -6.32
CA PRO A 533 -16.18 -3.20 -6.96
C PRO A 533 -17.21 -2.23 -7.53
N ALA A 534 -17.48 -1.11 -6.85
CA ALA A 534 -18.42 -0.08 -7.28
C ALA A 534 -17.85 0.94 -8.28
N TYR A 535 -16.54 0.91 -8.56
CA TYR A 535 -15.89 1.91 -9.41
C TYR A 535 -15.91 1.50 -10.89
N ILE A 536 -17.02 1.78 -11.55
CA ILE A 536 -17.33 1.31 -12.90
C ILE A 536 -16.27 1.74 -13.92
N ILE A 537 -15.88 3.03 -13.98
CA ILE A 537 -14.87 3.53 -14.93
C ILE A 537 -13.51 2.85 -14.71
N ALA A 538 -13.13 2.58 -13.48
CA ALA A 538 -11.91 1.82 -13.19
C ALA A 538 -11.97 0.40 -13.78
N LYS A 539 -13.10 -0.27 -13.67
CA LYS A 539 -13.34 -1.58 -14.30
C LYS A 539 -13.33 -1.49 -15.84
N ASP A 540 -13.84 -0.41 -16.40
CA ASP A 540 -13.79 -0.18 -17.85
C ASP A 540 -12.34 0.02 -18.36
N ILE A 541 -11.48 0.67 -17.57
CA ILE A 541 -10.04 0.79 -17.90
C ILE A 541 -9.38 -0.59 -17.90
N ILE A 542 -9.65 -1.44 -16.93
CA ILE A 542 -9.17 -2.84 -16.92
C ILE A 542 -9.64 -3.57 -18.17
N HIS A 543 -10.93 -3.47 -18.48
CA HIS A 543 -11.53 -4.11 -19.65
C HIS A 543 -10.86 -3.64 -20.95
N ALA A 544 -10.63 -2.34 -21.10
CA ALA A 544 -9.97 -1.77 -22.27
C ALA A 544 -8.52 -2.27 -22.44
N LEU A 545 -7.76 -2.39 -21.33
CA LEU A 545 -6.40 -2.94 -21.34
C LEU A 545 -6.38 -4.43 -21.72
N LEU A 546 -7.29 -5.23 -21.16
CA LEU A 546 -7.43 -6.64 -21.51
C LEU A 546 -7.89 -6.84 -22.97
N THR A 547 -8.77 -5.96 -23.47
CA THR A 547 -9.21 -5.96 -24.85
C THR A 547 -8.07 -5.59 -25.80
N LEU A 548 -7.33 -4.53 -25.49
CA LEU A 548 -6.15 -4.10 -26.27
C LEU A 548 -5.08 -5.19 -26.33
N SER A 549 -4.85 -5.89 -25.22
CA SER A 549 -3.93 -7.03 -25.18
C SER A 549 -4.28 -8.09 -26.23
N LYS A 550 -5.57 -8.43 -26.36
CA LYS A 550 -6.06 -9.39 -27.36
C LYS A 550 -5.90 -8.85 -28.79
N VAL A 551 -6.21 -7.57 -29.02
CA VAL A 551 -6.08 -6.93 -30.34
C VAL A 551 -4.61 -6.93 -30.80
N ILE A 552 -3.69 -6.54 -29.90
CA ILE A 552 -2.26 -6.54 -30.17
C ILE A 552 -1.74 -7.96 -30.50
N ALA A 553 -2.10 -8.95 -29.68
CA ALA A 553 -1.67 -10.34 -29.86
C ALA A 553 -2.18 -10.94 -31.17
N ALA A 554 -3.31 -10.48 -31.69
CA ALA A 554 -3.88 -10.94 -32.96
C ALA A 554 -3.30 -10.23 -34.21
N ASP A 555 -2.54 -9.15 -34.04
CA ASP A 555 -1.96 -8.38 -35.14
C ASP A 555 -0.47 -8.78 -35.38
N PRO A 556 -0.15 -9.52 -36.45
CA PRO A 556 1.22 -10.01 -36.70
C PRO A 556 2.24 -8.92 -37.00
N LEU A 557 1.80 -7.69 -37.32
CA LEU A 557 2.69 -6.55 -37.52
C LEU A 557 3.10 -5.93 -36.18
N VAL A 558 2.22 -6.01 -35.17
CA VAL A 558 2.39 -5.34 -33.88
C VAL A 558 2.92 -6.27 -32.79
N ALA A 559 2.42 -7.50 -32.72
CA ALA A 559 2.77 -8.48 -31.69
C ALA A 559 4.28 -8.72 -31.46
N PRO A 560 5.16 -8.68 -32.49
CA PRO A 560 6.59 -8.81 -32.26
C PRO A 560 7.25 -7.62 -31.51
N TRP A 561 6.59 -6.47 -31.45
CA TRP A 561 7.15 -5.22 -30.94
C TRP A 561 6.46 -4.70 -29.69
N LEU A 562 5.21 -5.12 -29.46
CA LEU A 562 4.40 -4.62 -28.36
C LEU A 562 3.59 -5.77 -27.76
N GLN A 563 3.65 -5.89 -26.44
CA GLN A 563 2.80 -6.80 -25.68
C GLN A 563 2.22 -6.08 -24.47
N VAL A 564 0.96 -6.33 -24.17
CA VAL A 564 0.28 -5.86 -22.95
C VAL A 564 -0.09 -7.06 -22.11
N VAL A 565 0.34 -7.04 -20.85
CA VAL A 565 0.08 -8.10 -19.86
C VAL A 565 -0.62 -7.51 -18.66
N PHE A 566 -1.71 -8.12 -18.24
CA PHE A 566 -2.39 -7.76 -16.99
C PHE A 566 -2.25 -8.91 -16.00
N VAL A 567 -1.53 -8.67 -14.90
CA VAL A 567 -1.30 -9.66 -13.84
C VAL A 567 -2.59 -9.80 -13.02
N GLU A 568 -3.13 -11.01 -13.00
CA GLU A 568 -4.33 -11.35 -12.24
C GLU A 568 -4.04 -11.36 -10.74
N ASN A 569 -5.00 -10.89 -9.96
CA ASN A 569 -4.94 -10.88 -8.50
C ASN A 569 -3.68 -10.27 -7.90
N TYR A 570 -3.28 -9.09 -8.38
CA TYR A 570 -2.09 -8.39 -7.89
C TYR A 570 -2.11 -8.27 -6.35
N ASN A 571 -1.08 -8.83 -5.72
CA ASN A 571 -0.87 -8.91 -4.28
C ASN A 571 0.62 -8.72 -3.94
N VAL A 572 1.05 -8.98 -2.71
CA VAL A 572 2.47 -8.82 -2.31
C VAL A 572 3.35 -9.85 -3.02
N THR A 573 2.91 -11.10 -3.13
CA THR A 573 3.66 -12.16 -3.84
C THR A 573 3.92 -11.78 -5.31
N ALA A 574 2.89 -11.28 -6.02
CA ALA A 574 3.07 -10.79 -7.39
C ALA A 574 4.02 -9.58 -7.44
N ALA A 575 3.91 -8.65 -6.49
CA ALA A 575 4.78 -7.49 -6.41
C ALA A 575 6.26 -7.87 -6.24
N GLU A 576 6.56 -8.87 -5.41
CA GLU A 576 7.92 -9.40 -5.18
C GLU A 576 8.55 -10.00 -6.44
N LYS A 577 7.75 -10.49 -7.39
CA LYS A 577 8.21 -10.97 -8.69
C LYS A 577 8.35 -9.83 -9.71
N MET A 578 7.41 -8.88 -9.71
CA MET A 578 7.35 -7.80 -10.70
C MET A 578 8.40 -6.71 -10.45
N ILE A 579 8.64 -6.34 -9.20
CA ILE A 579 9.50 -5.21 -8.85
C ILE A 579 10.96 -5.44 -9.25
N PRO A 580 11.61 -6.57 -8.94
CA PRO A 580 12.98 -6.83 -9.38
C PRO A 580 13.16 -6.88 -10.89
N ALA A 581 12.12 -7.30 -11.62
CA ALA A 581 12.15 -7.48 -13.08
C ALA A 581 11.91 -6.18 -13.87
N CYS A 582 11.49 -5.09 -13.23
CA CYS A 582 11.11 -3.85 -13.90
C CYS A 582 12.32 -3.09 -14.45
N ASP A 583 12.21 -2.61 -15.69
CA ASP A 583 13.14 -1.67 -16.29
C ASP A 583 12.65 -0.22 -16.14
N LEU A 584 11.38 0.03 -16.46
CA LEU A 584 10.74 1.35 -16.40
C LEU A 584 9.51 1.32 -15.48
N SER A 585 9.54 2.10 -14.43
CA SER A 585 8.49 2.19 -13.42
C SER A 585 7.53 3.34 -13.73
N GLU A 586 6.27 3.02 -13.97
CA GLU A 586 5.21 3.99 -14.29
C GLU A 586 4.63 4.65 -13.03
N GLN A 587 4.95 5.93 -12.83
CA GLN A 587 4.54 6.74 -11.70
C GLN A 587 3.86 8.03 -12.19
N ILE A 588 2.80 7.87 -12.99
CA ILE A 588 2.21 8.88 -13.86
C ILE A 588 0.92 9.50 -13.33
N SER A 589 0.72 9.52 -12.02
CA SER A 589 -0.42 10.20 -11.39
C SER A 589 -0.53 11.65 -11.84
N LEU A 590 -1.74 12.21 -11.83
CA LEU A 590 -1.89 13.65 -12.04
C LEU A 590 -1.18 14.40 -10.91
N ALA A 591 -0.30 15.33 -11.26
CA ALA A 591 0.43 16.12 -10.27
C ALA A 591 -0.53 16.77 -9.25
N SER A 592 -0.20 16.76 -7.99
CA SER A 592 -1.02 17.15 -6.83
C SER A 592 -2.07 16.13 -6.37
N LYS A 593 -2.09 14.89 -6.85
CA LYS A 593 -3.12 13.90 -6.47
C LYS A 593 -2.58 12.70 -5.68
N GLU A 594 -1.35 12.25 -5.95
CA GLU A 594 -0.70 11.21 -5.14
C GLU A 594 -0.03 11.84 -3.92
N ALA A 595 -0.43 11.44 -2.73
CA ALA A 595 0.15 11.98 -1.49
C ALA A 595 1.65 11.64 -1.37
N SER A 596 2.03 10.41 -1.65
CA SER A 596 3.43 9.96 -1.66
C SER A 596 3.68 8.91 -2.75
N GLY A 597 2.96 7.80 -2.71
CA GLY A 597 3.35 6.56 -3.34
C GLY A 597 4.48 5.86 -2.55
N THR A 598 4.53 4.54 -2.64
CA THR A 598 5.63 3.73 -2.11
C THR A 598 6.14 2.73 -3.16
N GLY A 599 5.36 2.45 -4.20
CA GLY A 599 5.79 1.65 -5.34
C GLY A 599 7.01 2.24 -6.02
N ASN A 600 7.03 3.56 -6.25
CA ASN A 600 8.16 4.29 -6.81
C ASN A 600 9.48 4.01 -6.05
N MET A 601 9.45 3.97 -4.72
CA MET A 601 10.62 3.68 -3.87
C MET A 601 11.11 2.24 -4.03
N LYS A 602 10.19 1.28 -4.11
CA LYS A 602 10.50 -0.16 -4.29
C LYS A 602 11.17 -0.43 -5.63
N PHE A 603 10.61 0.14 -6.69
CA PHE A 603 11.17 0.04 -8.04
C PHE A 603 12.55 0.69 -8.13
N MET A 604 12.72 1.89 -7.56
CA MET A 604 14.00 2.58 -7.47
C MET A 604 15.06 1.72 -6.77
N LEU A 605 14.72 1.14 -5.62
CA LEU A 605 15.61 0.27 -4.83
C LEU A 605 16.07 -0.96 -5.62
N ASN A 606 15.25 -1.46 -6.52
CA ASN A 606 15.54 -2.61 -7.40
C ASN A 606 16.06 -2.20 -8.79
N GLY A 607 16.49 -0.95 -8.95
CA GLY A 607 17.17 -0.46 -10.15
C GLY A 607 16.27 -0.19 -11.35
N ALA A 608 14.96 -0.06 -11.18
CA ALA A 608 14.11 0.47 -12.23
C ALA A 608 14.20 1.99 -12.29
N LEU A 609 14.11 2.56 -13.49
CA LEU A 609 14.05 4.00 -13.68
C LEU A 609 12.60 4.48 -13.63
N THR A 610 12.35 5.58 -12.94
CA THR A 610 11.01 6.15 -12.83
C THR A 610 10.68 6.99 -14.08
N LEU A 611 9.55 6.68 -14.73
CA LEU A 611 8.85 7.59 -15.64
C LEU A 611 7.64 8.13 -14.88
N GLY A 612 7.62 9.41 -14.62
CA GLY A 612 6.59 9.98 -13.75
C GLY A 612 6.38 11.48 -13.88
N THR A 613 5.42 11.95 -13.12
CA THR A 613 5.12 13.36 -12.93
C THR A 613 5.78 13.87 -11.65
N MET A 614 5.90 15.19 -11.51
CA MET A 614 6.37 15.83 -10.27
C MET A 614 5.25 15.82 -9.22
N ASP A 615 4.98 14.62 -8.68
CA ASP A 615 3.90 14.33 -7.74
C ASP A 615 4.39 13.39 -6.63
N GLY A 616 3.83 13.51 -5.44
CA GLY A 616 4.18 12.68 -4.29
C GLY A 616 5.69 12.59 -4.05
N ALA A 617 6.17 11.41 -3.74
CA ALA A 617 7.59 11.14 -3.49
C ALA A 617 8.45 11.13 -4.77
N ASN A 618 7.87 11.21 -5.98
CA ASN A 618 8.67 11.38 -7.20
C ASN A 618 9.51 12.66 -7.14
N VAL A 619 9.02 13.69 -6.46
CA VAL A 619 9.76 14.94 -6.22
C VAL A 619 11.06 14.67 -5.46
N GLU A 620 10.96 13.92 -4.36
CA GLU A 620 12.12 13.59 -3.52
C GLU A 620 13.05 12.58 -4.23
N ILE A 621 12.49 11.63 -5.01
CA ILE A 621 13.31 10.74 -5.85
C ILE A 621 14.13 11.58 -6.84
N SER A 622 13.51 12.53 -7.54
CA SER A 622 14.19 13.42 -8.48
C SER A 622 15.31 14.23 -7.81
N GLN A 623 15.06 14.70 -6.58
CA GLN A 623 16.08 15.41 -5.79
C GLN A 623 17.24 14.51 -5.39
N GLN A 624 16.99 13.25 -5.07
CA GLN A 624 18.03 12.29 -4.67
C GLN A 624 18.91 11.86 -5.86
N VAL A 625 18.31 11.58 -7.02
CA VAL A 625 19.04 10.98 -8.14
C VAL A 625 19.54 12.00 -9.18
N GLY A 626 18.99 13.23 -9.19
CA GLY A 626 19.21 14.22 -10.26
C GLY A 626 18.30 13.98 -11.48
N ASN A 627 18.00 15.06 -12.19
CA ASN A 627 17.05 15.08 -13.31
C ASN A 627 17.47 14.19 -14.49
N GLU A 628 18.75 13.91 -14.63
CA GLU A 628 19.32 13.04 -15.67
C GLU A 628 19.07 11.55 -15.43
N ASN A 629 18.74 11.17 -14.20
CA ASN A 629 18.56 9.77 -13.78
C ASN A 629 17.09 9.39 -13.54
N ILE A 630 16.15 10.22 -14.02
CA ILE A 630 14.71 10.05 -13.92
C ILE A 630 14.03 10.64 -15.16
N TYR A 631 12.87 10.12 -15.55
CA TYR A 631 12.11 10.62 -16.69
C TYR A 631 10.87 11.35 -16.21
N ILE A 632 10.93 12.69 -16.14
CA ILE A 632 9.81 13.54 -15.70
C ILE A 632 9.10 14.16 -16.88
N PHE A 633 7.76 14.20 -16.83
CA PHE A 633 6.90 14.83 -17.82
C PHE A 633 5.67 15.50 -17.20
N GLY A 634 4.93 16.22 -18.00
CA GLY A 634 3.58 16.71 -17.71
C GLY A 634 3.53 17.97 -16.86
N GLN A 635 2.31 18.32 -16.48
CA GLN A 635 2.01 19.52 -15.73
C GLN A 635 2.60 19.48 -14.31
N THR A 636 2.96 20.64 -13.78
CA THR A 636 3.31 20.81 -12.37
C THR A 636 2.06 20.83 -11.49
N SER A 637 2.22 20.53 -10.19
CA SER A 637 1.12 20.61 -9.21
C SER A 637 0.46 22.01 -9.19
N GLY A 638 1.25 23.09 -9.31
CA GLY A 638 0.73 24.44 -9.36
C GLY A 638 -0.15 24.70 -10.59
N GLN A 639 0.23 24.19 -11.77
CA GLN A 639 -0.57 24.30 -12.99
C GLN A 639 -1.89 23.54 -12.87
N VAL A 640 -1.85 22.33 -12.32
CA VAL A 640 -3.06 21.51 -12.11
C VAL A 640 -4.02 22.17 -11.11
N ILE A 641 -3.51 22.61 -9.95
CA ILE A 641 -4.32 23.30 -8.94
C ILE A 641 -4.94 24.57 -9.51
N HIS A 642 -4.15 25.38 -10.25
CA HIS A 642 -4.65 26.58 -10.89
C HIS A 642 -5.78 26.28 -11.89
N ARG A 643 -5.63 25.26 -12.73
CA ARG A 643 -6.63 24.85 -13.73
C ARG A 643 -7.94 24.40 -13.09
N TYR A 644 -7.88 23.66 -11.97
CA TYR A 644 -9.08 23.33 -11.20
C TYR A 644 -9.74 24.57 -10.61
N ALA A 645 -8.95 25.50 -10.07
CA ALA A 645 -9.48 26.72 -9.45
C ALA A 645 -10.16 27.67 -10.47
N VAL A 646 -9.62 27.77 -11.70
CA VAL A 646 -10.19 28.59 -12.78
C VAL A 646 -11.34 27.89 -13.49
N GLY A 647 -11.31 26.55 -13.56
CA GLY A 647 -12.34 25.75 -14.23
C GLY A 647 -12.34 25.90 -15.76
N ASP A 648 -11.18 26.15 -16.37
CA ASP A 648 -11.02 26.40 -17.81
C ASP A 648 -10.68 25.14 -18.61
N TYR A 649 -10.68 23.96 -17.98
CA TYR A 649 -10.40 22.71 -18.67
C TYR A 649 -11.63 22.15 -19.38
N ASN A 650 -11.52 21.95 -20.70
CA ASN A 650 -12.52 21.27 -21.50
C ASN A 650 -11.85 20.12 -22.30
N PRO A 651 -12.14 18.85 -21.99
CA PRO A 651 -11.54 17.71 -22.70
C PRO A 651 -11.75 17.73 -24.22
N ALA A 652 -12.90 18.25 -24.67
CA ALA A 652 -13.23 18.30 -26.10
C ALA A 652 -12.21 19.12 -26.91
N ASP A 653 -11.65 20.18 -26.34
CA ASP A 653 -10.67 21.04 -27.04
C ASP A 653 -9.36 20.27 -27.30
N TRP A 654 -8.95 19.41 -26.37
CA TRP A 654 -7.78 18.54 -26.51
C TRP A 654 -8.02 17.40 -27.48
N TYR A 655 -9.19 16.77 -27.39
CA TYR A 655 -9.61 15.71 -28.31
C TYR A 655 -9.68 16.22 -29.75
N GLU A 656 -10.26 17.41 -30.00
CA GLU A 656 -10.36 17.98 -31.32
C GLU A 656 -9.02 18.55 -31.84
N GLY A 657 -8.17 19.03 -30.93
CA GLY A 657 -6.92 19.71 -31.28
C GLY A 657 -5.76 18.77 -31.62
N ASP A 658 -5.81 17.49 -31.23
CA ASP A 658 -4.72 16.54 -31.44
C ASP A 658 -5.19 15.31 -32.23
N PRO A 659 -4.75 15.15 -33.48
CA PRO A 659 -5.15 14.00 -34.32
C PRO A 659 -4.69 12.66 -33.79
N ASN A 660 -3.53 12.56 -33.10
CA ASN A 660 -3.04 11.31 -32.54
C ASN A 660 -3.84 10.90 -31.30
N LEU A 661 -4.11 11.88 -30.45
CA LEU A 661 -4.96 11.66 -29.26
C LEU A 661 -6.38 11.28 -29.68
N ARG A 662 -6.96 12.00 -30.65
CA ARG A 662 -8.28 11.65 -31.21
C ARG A 662 -8.31 10.23 -31.72
N ARG A 663 -7.33 9.84 -32.56
CA ARG A 663 -7.22 8.49 -33.12
C ARG A 663 -7.15 7.44 -32.00
N ALA A 664 -6.38 7.68 -30.94
CA ALA A 664 -6.26 6.77 -29.80
C ALA A 664 -7.59 6.61 -29.03
N ILE A 665 -8.29 7.72 -28.78
CA ILE A 665 -9.59 7.69 -28.08
C ILE A 665 -10.67 7.06 -28.97
N ASP A 666 -10.72 7.36 -30.26
CA ASP A 666 -11.70 6.80 -31.19
C ASP A 666 -11.51 5.29 -31.40
N PHE A 667 -10.27 4.81 -31.28
CA PHE A 667 -9.97 3.39 -31.40
C PHE A 667 -10.65 2.54 -30.31
N LEU A 668 -10.93 3.10 -29.12
CA LEU A 668 -11.64 2.39 -28.05
C LEU A 668 -12.99 1.78 -28.54
N THR A 669 -13.65 2.46 -29.47
CA THR A 669 -14.88 1.95 -30.11
C THR A 669 -14.66 1.63 -31.60
N GLY A 670 -13.41 1.42 -32.01
CA GLY A 670 -13.06 0.96 -33.34
C GLY A 670 -13.39 -0.53 -33.56
N PRO A 671 -13.48 -0.96 -34.83
CA PRO A 671 -13.90 -2.32 -35.15
C PRO A 671 -13.09 -3.42 -34.45
N GLU A 672 -11.77 -3.25 -34.33
CA GLU A 672 -10.87 -4.22 -33.71
C GLU A 672 -11.15 -4.37 -32.22
N MET A 673 -11.32 -3.25 -31.51
CA MET A 673 -11.62 -3.24 -30.08
C MET A 673 -13.03 -3.81 -29.82
N LEU A 674 -14.03 -3.42 -30.61
CA LEU A 674 -15.41 -3.93 -30.48
C LEU A 674 -15.53 -5.43 -30.80
N ALA A 675 -14.68 -5.94 -31.70
CA ALA A 675 -14.64 -7.39 -31.99
C ALA A 675 -14.04 -8.21 -30.84
N ALA A 676 -13.19 -7.60 -30.00
CA ALA A 676 -12.47 -8.28 -28.91
C ALA A 676 -13.01 -7.98 -27.51
N GLY A 677 -13.81 -6.91 -27.35
CA GLY A 677 -14.31 -6.40 -26.07
C GLY A 677 -15.79 -6.09 -26.07
N LYS A 678 -16.29 -5.61 -24.92
CA LYS A 678 -17.70 -5.24 -24.73
C LYS A 678 -17.93 -3.77 -25.07
N GLU A 679 -18.81 -3.51 -26.02
CA GLU A 679 -19.13 -2.17 -26.51
C GLU A 679 -19.53 -1.22 -25.37
N GLU A 680 -20.39 -1.65 -24.45
CA GLU A 680 -20.87 -0.82 -23.36
C GLU A 680 -19.72 -0.25 -22.50
N ASN A 681 -18.75 -1.09 -22.13
CA ASN A 681 -17.60 -0.70 -21.31
C ASN A 681 -16.66 0.24 -22.07
N LEU A 682 -16.36 -0.09 -23.33
CA LEU A 682 -15.46 0.69 -24.18
C LEU A 682 -16.06 2.06 -24.53
N ALA A 683 -17.36 2.11 -24.87
CA ALA A 683 -18.05 3.36 -25.18
C ALA A 683 -18.18 4.27 -23.96
N ARG A 684 -18.43 3.71 -22.78
CA ARG A 684 -18.49 4.48 -21.52
C ARG A 684 -17.13 5.13 -21.20
N LEU A 685 -16.03 4.37 -21.30
CA LEU A 685 -14.68 4.93 -21.12
C LEU A 685 -14.36 6.00 -22.15
N GLN A 686 -14.68 5.77 -23.45
CA GLN A 686 -14.48 6.75 -24.48
C GLN A 686 -15.25 8.05 -24.20
N HIS A 687 -16.51 7.92 -23.79
CA HIS A 687 -17.35 9.06 -23.43
C HIS A 687 -16.77 9.84 -22.26
N GLU A 688 -16.31 9.15 -21.22
CA GLU A 688 -15.69 9.77 -20.04
C GLU A 688 -14.46 10.59 -20.42
N LEU A 689 -13.57 10.04 -21.25
CA LEU A 689 -12.36 10.74 -21.74
C LEU A 689 -12.70 11.96 -22.60
N LYS A 690 -13.76 11.89 -23.44
CA LYS A 690 -14.16 13.00 -24.32
C LYS A 690 -14.88 14.14 -23.60
N THR A 691 -15.58 13.85 -22.50
CA THR A 691 -16.52 14.81 -21.90
C THR A 691 -16.19 15.26 -20.49
N LYS A 692 -15.44 14.47 -19.75
CA LYS A 692 -15.15 14.74 -18.34
C LYS A 692 -13.66 14.81 -18.06
N ASP A 693 -12.93 13.73 -18.29
CA ASP A 693 -11.48 13.59 -18.01
C ASP A 693 -11.04 14.33 -16.74
N TRP A 694 -11.71 14.04 -15.62
CA TRP A 694 -11.55 14.73 -14.33
C TRP A 694 -10.09 14.86 -13.87
N PHE A 695 -9.24 13.90 -14.29
CA PHE A 695 -7.84 13.86 -13.92
C PHE A 695 -6.90 14.30 -15.05
N GLN A 696 -7.40 15.15 -15.96
CA GLN A 696 -6.61 15.87 -16.96
C GLN A 696 -5.59 14.95 -17.67
N THR A 697 -6.06 13.81 -18.13
CA THR A 697 -5.25 12.82 -18.86
C THR A 697 -4.76 13.37 -20.19
N LEU A 698 -5.68 14.05 -20.92
CA LEU A 698 -5.44 14.49 -22.28
C LEU A 698 -4.35 15.56 -22.41
N PRO A 699 -4.25 16.57 -21.51
CA PRO A 699 -3.20 17.59 -21.59
C PRO A 699 -1.77 17.04 -21.47
N ASP A 700 -1.58 15.94 -20.77
CA ASP A 700 -0.25 15.35 -20.53
C ASP A 700 0.15 14.29 -21.58
N PHE A 701 -0.77 13.93 -22.51
CA PHE A 701 -0.57 12.84 -23.46
C PHE A 701 0.69 13.00 -24.31
N ASN A 702 0.87 14.14 -24.98
CA ASN A 702 2.02 14.35 -25.86
C ASN A 702 3.34 14.38 -25.08
N ALA A 703 3.35 15.03 -23.91
CA ALA A 703 4.53 15.05 -23.05
C ALA A 703 4.93 13.64 -22.59
N TYR A 704 3.93 12.81 -22.27
CA TYR A 704 4.13 11.41 -21.92
C TYR A 704 4.68 10.58 -23.07
N VAL A 705 4.09 10.70 -24.27
CA VAL A 705 4.56 10.01 -25.50
C VAL A 705 6.02 10.32 -25.78
N VAL A 706 6.38 11.62 -25.75
CA VAL A 706 7.76 12.07 -26.01
C VAL A 706 8.73 11.53 -24.96
N ARG A 707 8.35 11.63 -23.68
CA ARG A 707 9.26 11.23 -22.58
C ARG A 707 9.44 9.73 -22.49
N LYS A 708 8.38 8.94 -22.70
CA LYS A 708 8.46 7.48 -22.77
C LYS A 708 9.26 7.02 -23.98
N GLY A 709 9.07 7.69 -25.14
CA GLY A 709 9.87 7.44 -26.34
C GLY A 709 11.36 7.68 -26.12
N GLN A 710 11.73 8.71 -25.35
CA GLN A 710 13.13 8.95 -24.96
C GLN A 710 13.65 7.82 -24.05
N ALA A 711 12.88 7.37 -23.07
CA ALA A 711 13.31 6.25 -22.20
C ALA A 711 13.55 4.97 -23.00
N LEU A 712 12.68 4.63 -23.95
CA LEU A 712 12.85 3.49 -24.87
C LEU A 712 14.11 3.65 -25.73
N SER A 713 14.37 4.84 -26.25
CA SER A 713 15.57 5.13 -27.06
C SER A 713 16.84 5.01 -26.21
N ASP A 714 16.87 5.58 -25.01
CA ASP A 714 18.02 5.49 -24.08
C ASP A 714 18.31 4.04 -23.73
N TYR A 715 17.28 3.25 -23.43
CA TYR A 715 17.41 1.82 -23.11
C TYR A 715 18.05 1.03 -24.26
N ALA A 716 17.63 1.28 -25.48
CA ALA A 716 18.09 0.54 -26.66
C ALA A 716 19.44 1.03 -27.20
N CYS A 717 19.67 2.35 -27.24
CA CYS A 717 20.80 2.97 -27.92
C CYS A 717 21.96 3.30 -27.00
N ASP A 718 21.75 3.43 -25.69
CA ASP A 718 22.77 3.65 -24.66
C ASP A 718 22.63 2.68 -23.47
N PRO A 719 22.85 1.38 -23.68
CA PRO A 719 22.70 0.40 -22.60
C PRO A 719 23.62 0.63 -21.39
N LEU A 720 24.80 1.20 -21.62
CA LEU A 720 25.74 1.49 -20.53
C LEU A 720 25.27 2.67 -19.70
N GLY A 721 24.85 3.75 -20.35
CA GLY A 721 24.25 4.91 -19.68
C GLY A 721 22.96 4.54 -18.92
N TRP A 722 22.12 3.65 -19.50
CA TRP A 722 20.93 3.13 -18.80
C TRP A 722 21.30 2.41 -17.49
N ARG A 723 22.27 1.48 -17.55
CA ARG A 723 22.73 0.70 -16.39
C ARG A 723 23.33 1.60 -15.31
N ARG A 724 24.08 2.64 -15.73
CA ARG A 724 24.62 3.65 -14.83
C ARG A 724 23.51 4.37 -14.08
N LYS A 725 22.47 4.84 -14.77
CA LYS A 725 21.30 5.45 -14.14
C LYS A 725 20.64 4.50 -13.14
N CYS A 726 20.51 3.21 -13.48
CA CYS A 726 19.96 2.19 -12.57
C CYS A 726 20.76 2.08 -11.27
N LEU A 727 22.09 2.00 -11.36
CA LEU A 727 22.97 1.89 -10.18
C LEU A 727 22.91 3.17 -9.32
N ILE A 728 22.84 4.35 -9.93
CA ILE A 728 22.65 5.62 -9.22
C ILE A 728 21.31 5.60 -8.45
N ASN A 729 20.23 5.12 -9.06
CA ASN A 729 18.94 5.00 -8.39
C ASN A 729 19.03 4.07 -7.17
N ILE A 730 19.63 2.88 -7.30
CA ILE A 730 19.85 1.95 -6.17
C ILE A 730 20.65 2.64 -5.07
N SER A 731 21.74 3.31 -5.41
CA SER A 731 22.65 3.95 -4.45
C SER A 731 21.97 5.04 -3.63
N LYS A 732 20.99 5.73 -4.20
CA LYS A 732 20.23 6.82 -3.58
C LYS A 732 18.92 6.37 -2.91
N ALA A 733 18.57 5.10 -3.01
CA ALA A 733 17.32 4.57 -2.44
C ALA A 733 17.33 4.50 -0.90
N GLY A 734 18.50 4.60 -0.26
CA GLY A 734 18.63 4.54 1.21
C GLY A 734 17.77 5.56 1.95
N PHE A 735 17.56 6.75 1.39
CA PHE A 735 16.67 7.77 1.95
C PHE A 735 15.23 7.26 2.13
N PHE A 736 14.76 6.33 1.30
CA PHE A 736 13.40 5.79 1.34
C PHE A 736 13.27 4.54 2.21
N SER A 737 14.22 4.28 3.11
CA SER A 737 14.05 3.25 4.14
C SER A 737 12.98 3.64 5.16
N SER A 738 12.07 2.71 5.48
CA SER A 738 11.09 2.90 6.56
C SER A 738 11.77 2.99 7.94
N ASP A 739 13.00 2.50 8.08
CA ASP A 739 13.77 2.68 9.33
C ASP A 739 14.07 4.15 9.59
N ARG A 740 14.48 4.91 8.54
CA ARG A 740 14.63 6.37 8.63
C ARG A 740 13.29 7.02 9.00
N THR A 741 12.20 6.65 8.32
CA THR A 741 10.88 7.24 8.59
C THR A 741 10.45 7.01 10.04
N ILE A 742 10.59 5.79 10.55
CA ILE A 742 10.24 5.45 11.93
C ILE A 742 11.13 6.16 12.94
N ALA A 743 12.42 6.29 12.65
CA ALA A 743 13.34 7.07 13.52
C ALA A 743 12.89 8.54 13.62
N GLU A 744 12.46 9.17 12.50
CA GLU A 744 11.93 10.54 12.50
C GLU A 744 10.60 10.65 13.26
N TYR A 745 9.67 9.71 13.09
CA TYR A 745 8.44 9.66 13.89
C TYR A 745 8.76 9.54 15.38
N ASN A 746 9.73 8.68 15.73
CA ASN A 746 10.10 8.48 17.13
C ASN A 746 10.73 9.73 17.75
N SER A 747 11.66 10.38 17.04
CA SER A 747 12.34 11.57 17.56
C SER A 747 11.40 12.76 17.72
N ASP A 748 10.42 12.92 16.82
CA ASP A 748 9.64 14.15 16.72
C ASP A 748 8.24 14.03 17.32
N ILE A 749 7.68 12.80 17.41
CA ILE A 749 6.26 12.61 17.74
C ILE A 749 6.06 11.60 18.88
N TRP A 750 6.67 10.40 18.80
CA TRP A 750 6.33 9.32 19.71
C TRP A 750 7.16 9.26 20.98
N HIS A 751 8.46 9.56 20.91
CA HIS A 751 9.42 9.52 22.04
C HIS A 751 9.36 8.18 22.79
N LEU A 752 9.46 7.06 22.05
CA LEU A 752 9.41 5.71 22.60
C LEU A 752 10.76 5.33 23.23
N GLY A 753 10.71 4.63 24.36
CA GLY A 753 11.92 4.09 24.99
C GLY A 753 12.73 5.11 25.83
N GLU A 754 12.20 6.31 26.07
CA GLU A 754 12.76 7.31 26.98
C GLU A 754 12.28 7.12 28.41
#